data_df8516a2365f44d87488e255f81a87be
#
_entry.id   df8516a2365f44d87488e255f81a87be
#
_cell.length_a   1.000
_cell.length_b   1.000
_cell.length_c   1.000
_cell.angle_alpha   90.00
_cell.angle_beta   90.00
_cell.angle_gamma   90.00
#
_symmetry.space_group_name_H-M   'P 1'
#
loop_
_entity.id
_entity.type
_entity.pdbx_description
1 polymer ?
#
loop_
_entity_poly.entity_id
_entity_poly.type
_entity_poly.pdbx_seq_one_letter_code
_entity_poly.pdbx_strand_id
1 'polypeptide(L)'
;MTTLHDLIPATIRTKPGADPRRGRHLGELLGIPNGKGRTAVEEGRAQPHAFPLTKVSVRASILADCAVTELEEHYTNDSTRVMDVTHTIPLPPDGAVTAFEIVAGGRTVKGVCKKTEEAKADFDSARKRGKTAAMLESVRDDVHTISLANVPPKSDIVVRMTIVERLRVDDGRFEFRFPTAMSPKYVPGQAVGHDGDGVEPDTDRAPDASRLTPPLKIGKGTELDLELTLAAGTTDIKTSVPLVRSAAANGALLLRVDGSATCKGDIVVRAWSRANEAAVRAYTDGERTLVVVDPPAKRRPELECPREAVFVLDRSGSMDGSRLVAAKRALRTALDGLTEKDTFEIIAFDTAFQTFDVEPVAATRANIDRAMQWIDGVRARGGTKALPALKRACTGRVAPGRVRTVLFLTDGDVANDQEILALSRRFDPALRLFTVGIGRAPSAGLLSRLARLGGGATMFVDDSQNIEAEIRRFESTFVGPMAYGLGVEGAPRHSGRDLFAGRSATFFVEGALQSVEVTSLDGRFSGRATVAASPVGLGALWARERVTELEDRLVADPSQKGTIDPEIAELGVRHRIQTRLTSFVAVDEASQVHGEPLAIVQPSERAHDMRACYAMPQHVAARLYRPAAPMSCMEAPPDFSPKALRSPRASRSLAKPSAADLSKATAFAAAEVARRDPAQTMTERLAFLVLVAALDPVNAIRDDLTMDALRFVLERAKSEGSGGRKRQLVMLAGSFNAGDAARVLAFVLHLSGAASIEKI
;
A
#
# COMPACT_ATOMS: atom_id res chain seq x y z
N MET A 1 17.32 21.36 15.79
CA MET A 1 17.51 20.39 14.71
C MET A 1 17.60 21.18 13.42
N THR A 2 18.80 21.25 12.84
CA THR A 2 19.05 21.93 11.57
C THR A 2 18.43 21.07 10.48
N THR A 3 17.49 21.59 9.71
CA THR A 3 16.87 20.86 8.60
C THR A 3 17.82 20.84 7.40
N LEU A 4 17.64 19.89 6.47
CA LEU A 4 18.39 19.82 5.20
C LEU A 4 18.34 21.17 4.44
N HIS A 5 17.31 21.96 4.69
CA HIS A 5 17.08 23.28 4.11
C HIS A 5 18.07 24.34 4.65
N ASP A 6 18.51 24.19 5.91
CA ASP A 6 19.47 25.13 6.53
C ASP A 6 20.91 24.88 6.08
N LEU A 7 21.15 23.73 5.42
CA LEU A 7 22.47 23.29 4.93
C LEU A 7 22.69 23.57 3.44
N ILE A 8 21.66 24.01 2.71
CA ILE A 8 21.80 24.41 1.31
C ILE A 8 22.36 25.85 1.30
N PRO A 9 23.56 26.09 0.76
CA PRO A 9 24.12 27.44 0.66
C PRO A 9 23.15 28.39 -0.04
N ALA A 10 23.05 29.62 0.40
CA ALA A 10 22.14 30.64 -0.15
C ALA A 10 22.33 30.87 -1.68
N THR A 11 23.51 30.50 -2.22
CA THR A 11 23.84 30.52 -3.65
C THR A 11 23.15 29.43 -4.48
N ILE A 12 22.58 28.39 -3.83
CA ILE A 12 21.79 27.33 -4.48
C ILE A 12 20.29 27.64 -4.38
N ARG A 13 19.91 28.60 -3.52
CA ARG A 13 18.54 29.14 -3.52
C ARG A 13 18.32 29.87 -4.82
N THR A 14 17.41 29.38 -5.62
CA THR A 14 17.11 29.86 -6.98
C THR A 14 16.89 31.37 -7.02
N LYS A 15 17.65 32.07 -7.87
CA LYS A 15 17.37 33.46 -8.24
C LYS A 15 16.04 33.53 -9.01
N PRO A 16 15.29 34.66 -8.93
CA PRO A 16 14.14 34.88 -9.80
C PRO A 16 14.58 34.71 -11.26
N GLY A 17 13.97 33.71 -11.97
CA GLY A 17 14.32 33.37 -13.36
C GLY A 17 14.86 31.95 -13.57
N ALA A 18 15.04 31.15 -12.53
CA ALA A 18 15.36 29.72 -12.67
C ALA A 18 14.09 28.90 -13.08
N ASP A 19 14.29 27.87 -13.89
CA ASP A 19 13.24 27.01 -14.45
C ASP A 19 12.15 26.68 -13.40
N PRO A 20 10.91 27.11 -13.59
CA PRO A 20 9.82 26.89 -12.63
C PRO A 20 9.59 25.41 -12.30
N ARG A 21 10.07 24.48 -13.13
CA ARG A 21 9.96 23.02 -12.90
C ARG A 21 10.87 22.53 -11.78
N ARG A 22 11.98 23.19 -11.44
CA ARG A 22 12.84 22.78 -10.32
C ARG A 22 12.24 23.09 -8.95
N GLY A 23 11.52 24.20 -8.84
CA GLY A 23 10.81 24.54 -7.60
C GLY A 23 9.65 23.61 -7.30
N ARG A 24 8.99 23.11 -8.36
CA ARG A 24 7.87 22.16 -8.22
C ARG A 24 8.29 20.82 -7.62
N HIS A 25 9.45 20.28 -8.06
CA HIS A 25 9.94 19.00 -7.56
C HIS A 25 10.27 19.03 -6.05
N LEU A 26 10.81 20.13 -5.56
CA LEU A 26 11.08 20.26 -4.13
C LEU A 26 9.77 20.41 -3.32
N GLY A 27 8.78 21.08 -3.88
CA GLY A 27 7.46 21.21 -3.32
C GLY A 27 6.70 19.88 -3.25
N GLU A 28 6.77 19.05 -4.29
CA GLU A 28 6.18 17.70 -4.32
C GLU A 28 6.81 16.77 -3.29
N LEU A 29 8.14 16.80 -3.15
CA LEU A 29 8.86 16.02 -2.12
C LEU A 29 8.51 16.43 -0.68
N LEU A 30 8.11 17.68 -0.49
CA LEU A 30 7.71 18.23 0.80
C LEU A 30 6.19 18.21 1.02
N GLY A 31 5.43 17.66 0.07
CA GLY A 31 3.96 17.62 0.13
C GLY A 31 3.32 18.97 -0.17
N ILE A 32 3.97 19.84 -0.96
CA ILE A 32 3.41 21.12 -1.39
C ILE A 32 2.62 20.91 -2.68
N PRO A 33 1.34 21.35 -2.77
CA PRO A 33 0.48 21.00 -3.90
C PRO A 33 0.93 21.58 -5.24
N ASN A 34 0.82 20.76 -6.30
CA ASN A 34 0.89 21.19 -7.71
C ASN A 34 -0.49 21.68 -8.17
N GLY A 35 -1.06 22.61 -7.51
CA GLY A 35 -2.40 23.08 -7.81
C GLY A 35 -2.47 24.53 -8.25
N LYS A 36 -3.63 24.96 -8.71
CA LYS A 36 -3.95 26.29 -9.23
C LYS A 36 -3.81 27.43 -8.19
N GLY A 37 -3.17 27.19 -7.03
CA GLY A 37 -2.91 28.16 -5.98
C GLY A 37 -1.42 28.46 -5.85
N ARG A 38 -1.05 29.71 -5.65
CA ARG A 38 0.30 30.12 -5.27
C ARG A 38 0.60 29.57 -3.87
N THR A 39 1.69 28.83 -3.71
CA THR A 39 2.10 28.33 -2.39
C THR A 39 2.83 29.43 -1.61
N ALA A 40 2.75 29.39 -0.30
CA ALA A 40 3.44 30.32 0.58
C ALA A 40 4.97 30.36 0.38
N VAL A 41 5.53 29.35 -0.25
CA VAL A 41 6.95 29.24 -0.64
C VAL A 41 7.28 30.08 -1.87
N GLU A 42 6.33 30.28 -2.79
CA GLU A 42 6.52 31.11 -4.00
C GLU A 42 6.53 32.62 -3.66
N GLU A 43 5.89 33.01 -2.56
CA GLU A 43 5.84 34.41 -2.13
C GLU A 43 7.02 34.86 -1.28
N GLY A 44 8.00 33.97 -0.98
CA GLY A 44 9.27 34.32 -0.30
C GLY A 44 9.14 34.81 1.14
N ARG A 45 7.97 34.66 1.77
CA ARG A 45 7.64 35.22 3.11
C ARG A 45 7.13 34.22 4.15
N ALA A 46 6.87 32.96 3.80
CA ALA A 46 6.30 32.03 4.77
C ALA A 46 7.31 30.99 5.22
N GLN A 47 7.42 30.81 6.53
CA GLN A 47 7.99 29.58 7.12
C GLN A 47 7.19 28.38 6.60
N PRO A 48 7.80 27.22 6.31
CA PRO A 48 7.03 26.03 5.94
C PRO A 48 6.06 25.74 7.09
N HIS A 49 4.75 25.86 6.79
CA HIS A 49 3.72 25.50 7.76
C HIS A 49 3.87 24.02 8.09
N ALA A 50 3.84 23.67 9.37
CA ALA A 50 3.76 22.28 9.78
C ALA A 50 2.47 21.67 9.19
N PHE A 51 2.54 20.44 8.73
CA PHE A 51 1.34 19.73 8.29
C PHE A 51 0.35 19.61 9.45
N PRO A 52 -0.95 19.85 9.21
CA PRO A 52 -1.93 19.98 10.29
C PRO A 52 -2.17 18.71 11.11
N LEU A 53 -1.98 17.51 10.54
CA LEU A 53 -2.18 16.25 11.28
C LEU A 53 -1.08 16.05 12.33
N THR A 54 -1.45 16.05 13.61
CA THR A 54 -0.54 15.96 14.74
C THR A 54 -0.59 14.62 15.45
N LYS A 55 -1.77 13.99 15.53
CA LYS A 55 -1.99 12.73 16.26
C LYS A 55 -3.09 11.90 15.60
N VAL A 56 -2.93 10.58 15.64
CA VAL A 56 -3.94 9.58 15.28
C VAL A 56 -4.22 8.73 16.52
N SER A 57 -5.49 8.58 16.91
CA SER A 57 -5.91 7.69 17.99
C SER A 57 -6.82 6.59 17.45
N VAL A 58 -6.51 5.34 17.78
CA VAL A 58 -7.25 4.15 17.39
C VAL A 58 -7.71 3.43 18.65
N ARG A 59 -9.02 3.36 18.88
CA ARG A 59 -9.62 2.59 19.98
C ARG A 59 -10.51 1.52 19.39
N ALA A 60 -10.20 0.24 19.62
CA ALA A 60 -11.00 -0.85 19.11
C ALA A 60 -11.46 -1.82 20.20
N SER A 61 -12.71 -2.26 20.09
CA SER A 61 -13.27 -3.34 20.90
C SER A 61 -13.49 -4.56 20.02
N ILE A 62 -12.81 -5.66 20.35
CA ILE A 62 -12.94 -6.94 19.64
C ILE A 62 -13.91 -7.83 20.38
N LEU A 63 -15.07 -8.05 19.76
CA LEU A 63 -16.22 -8.73 20.32
C LEU A 63 -16.65 -9.86 19.37
N ALA A 64 -16.53 -11.10 19.81
CA ALA A 64 -16.72 -12.28 18.98
C ALA A 64 -15.82 -12.18 17.70
N ASP A 65 -16.43 -12.26 16.52
CA ASP A 65 -15.73 -12.20 15.24
C ASP A 65 -15.82 -10.80 14.59
N CYS A 66 -16.07 -9.76 15.39
CA CYS A 66 -16.23 -8.38 14.92
C CYS A 66 -15.34 -7.42 15.70
N ALA A 67 -14.94 -6.34 15.06
CA ALA A 67 -14.32 -5.20 15.72
C ALA A 67 -15.16 -3.93 15.51
N VAL A 68 -15.27 -3.14 16.57
CA VAL A 68 -15.78 -1.77 16.53
C VAL A 68 -14.61 -0.86 16.84
N THR A 69 -14.21 -0.06 15.86
CA THR A 69 -13.04 0.84 15.92
C THR A 69 -13.50 2.28 15.89
N GLU A 70 -13.07 3.08 16.87
CA GLU A 70 -13.13 4.53 16.85
C GLU A 70 -11.76 5.06 16.42
N LEU A 71 -11.73 5.77 15.30
CA LEU A 71 -10.55 6.46 14.76
C LEU A 71 -10.71 7.95 14.99
N GLU A 72 -9.73 8.58 15.62
CA GLU A 72 -9.64 10.03 15.77
C GLU A 72 -8.38 10.56 15.10
N GLU A 73 -8.54 11.55 14.21
CA GLU A 73 -7.45 12.29 13.62
C GLU A 73 -7.47 13.75 14.13
N HIS A 74 -6.38 14.16 14.74
CA HIS A 74 -6.23 15.48 15.36
C HIS A 74 -5.47 16.42 14.42
N TYR A 75 -6.15 17.46 13.96
CA TYR A 75 -5.59 18.48 13.08
C TYR A 75 -5.44 19.80 13.82
N THR A 76 -4.27 20.44 13.70
CA THR A 76 -3.97 21.74 14.32
C THR A 76 -3.63 22.76 13.24
N ASN A 77 -4.35 23.87 13.20
CA ASN A 77 -4.01 25.01 12.36
C ASN A 77 -3.22 26.05 13.18
N ASP A 78 -1.91 25.90 13.20
CA ASP A 78 -1.00 26.85 13.90
C ASP A 78 -0.76 28.16 13.15
N SER A 79 -1.31 28.32 11.96
CA SER A 79 -1.14 29.51 11.16
C SER A 79 -2.05 30.65 11.60
N THR A 80 -1.85 31.82 11.04
CA THR A 80 -2.73 32.99 11.18
C THR A 80 -3.79 33.07 10.08
N ARG A 81 -3.85 32.06 9.19
CA ARG A 81 -4.77 32.00 8.05
C ARG A 81 -5.74 30.84 8.25
N VAL A 82 -6.90 31.01 7.61
CA VAL A 82 -7.86 29.90 7.43
C VAL A 82 -7.21 28.79 6.58
N MET A 83 -7.51 27.52 6.85
CA MET A 83 -7.02 26.40 6.06
C MET A 83 -8.17 25.56 5.50
N ASP A 84 -7.98 25.09 4.27
CA ASP A 84 -8.67 23.92 3.72
C ASP A 84 -7.68 22.77 3.64
N VAL A 85 -8.07 21.58 4.09
CA VAL A 85 -7.19 20.41 4.15
C VAL A 85 -7.78 19.27 3.36
N THR A 86 -6.99 18.64 2.50
CA THR A 86 -7.29 17.35 1.87
C THR A 86 -6.32 16.30 2.42
N HIS A 87 -6.85 15.20 2.95
CA HIS A 87 -6.06 14.10 3.49
C HIS A 87 -6.55 12.76 2.96
N THR A 88 -5.71 12.04 2.24
CA THR A 88 -6.00 10.68 1.80
C THR A 88 -5.49 9.68 2.83
N ILE A 89 -6.38 8.81 3.30
CA ILE A 89 -6.14 7.86 4.38
C ILE A 89 -6.46 6.42 3.96
N PRO A 90 -5.76 5.42 4.48
CA PRO A 90 -6.16 4.04 4.35
C PRO A 90 -7.17 3.67 5.45
N LEU A 91 -8.19 2.88 5.11
CA LEU A 91 -9.11 2.25 6.06
C LEU A 91 -9.23 0.75 5.77
N PRO A 92 -9.71 -0.06 6.73
CA PRO A 92 -9.94 -1.49 6.49
C PRO A 92 -10.90 -1.72 5.30
N PRO A 93 -10.53 -2.51 4.28
CA PRO A 93 -11.31 -2.64 3.05
C PRO A 93 -12.69 -3.28 3.24
N ASP A 94 -12.82 -4.16 4.23
CA ASP A 94 -14.08 -4.82 4.59
C ASP A 94 -14.84 -4.06 5.71
N GLY A 95 -14.28 -2.92 6.17
CA GLY A 95 -14.87 -2.07 7.21
C GLY A 95 -16.04 -1.24 6.69
N ALA A 96 -17.08 -1.10 7.52
CA ALA A 96 -18.17 -0.16 7.31
C ALA A 96 -17.96 1.07 8.20
N VAL A 97 -17.70 2.24 7.61
CA VAL A 97 -17.76 3.51 8.36
C VAL A 97 -19.23 3.81 8.63
N THR A 98 -19.62 3.84 9.90
CA THR A 98 -21.02 3.98 10.36
C THR A 98 -21.31 5.31 11.00
N ALA A 99 -20.28 6.03 11.44
CA ALA A 99 -20.38 7.38 11.98
C ALA A 99 -19.17 8.21 11.55
N PHE A 100 -19.40 9.49 11.36
CA PHE A 100 -18.40 10.50 11.02
C PHE A 100 -18.77 11.79 11.76
N GLU A 101 -17.84 12.35 12.52
CA GLU A 101 -18.08 13.54 13.33
C GLU A 101 -16.86 14.45 13.26
N ILE A 102 -17.07 15.74 13.47
CA ILE A 102 -16.01 16.70 13.75
C ILE A 102 -16.20 17.32 15.14
N VAL A 103 -15.10 17.50 15.85
CA VAL A 103 -15.07 18.29 17.09
C VAL A 103 -14.27 19.54 16.82
N ALA A 104 -14.92 20.70 16.84
CA ALA A 104 -14.33 22.00 16.55
C ALA A 104 -14.83 23.05 17.53
N GLY A 105 -13.94 23.82 18.14
CA GLY A 105 -14.32 24.87 19.09
C GLY A 105 -15.17 24.38 20.26
N GLY A 106 -14.95 23.15 20.75
CA GLY A 106 -15.69 22.52 21.83
C GLY A 106 -17.08 21.99 21.44
N ARG A 107 -17.45 22.04 20.16
CA ARG A 107 -18.72 21.49 19.65
C ARG A 107 -18.48 20.23 18.86
N THR A 108 -19.32 19.21 19.06
CA THR A 108 -19.37 18.00 18.24
C THR A 108 -20.46 18.15 17.17
N VAL A 109 -20.06 18.03 15.92
CA VAL A 109 -20.97 18.08 14.77
C VAL A 109 -21.01 16.70 14.11
N LYS A 110 -22.20 16.10 14.14
CA LYS A 110 -22.42 14.78 13.55
C LYS A 110 -22.59 14.90 12.04
N GLY A 111 -21.87 14.05 11.31
CA GLY A 111 -22.00 13.92 9.87
C GLY A 111 -23.25 13.16 9.47
N VAL A 112 -23.77 13.51 8.32
CA VAL A 112 -24.91 12.84 7.68
C VAL A 112 -24.40 12.07 6.47
N CYS A 113 -24.82 10.81 6.37
CA CYS A 113 -24.56 9.98 5.19
C CYS A 113 -25.55 10.32 4.09
N LYS A 114 -25.06 10.75 2.94
CA LYS A 114 -25.85 11.15 1.76
C LYS A 114 -25.24 10.53 0.50
N LYS A 115 -25.97 10.61 -0.62
CA LYS A 115 -25.34 10.33 -1.92
C LYS A 115 -24.15 11.27 -2.11
N THR A 116 -23.07 10.76 -2.70
CA THR A 116 -21.80 11.52 -2.80
C THR A 116 -21.97 12.88 -3.46
N GLU A 117 -22.79 12.99 -4.51
CA GLU A 117 -23.06 14.27 -5.19
C GLU A 117 -23.75 15.28 -4.26
N GLU A 118 -24.74 14.82 -3.48
CA GLU A 118 -25.44 15.66 -2.50
C GLU A 118 -24.52 16.10 -1.36
N ALA A 119 -23.73 15.17 -0.82
CA ALA A 119 -22.75 15.46 0.24
C ALA A 119 -21.72 16.50 -0.22
N LYS A 120 -21.24 16.37 -1.47
CA LYS A 120 -20.31 17.31 -2.09
C LYS A 120 -20.92 18.69 -2.29
N ALA A 121 -22.17 18.76 -2.76
CA ALA A 121 -22.88 20.02 -2.90
C ALA A 121 -23.06 20.74 -1.55
N ASP A 122 -23.40 20.01 -0.48
CA ASP A 122 -23.51 20.55 0.87
C ASP A 122 -22.16 21.05 1.40
N PHE A 123 -21.09 20.27 1.22
CA PHE A 123 -19.73 20.64 1.61
C PHE A 123 -19.25 21.91 0.89
N ASP A 124 -19.40 21.97 -0.43
CA ASP A 124 -19.01 23.13 -1.24
C ASP A 124 -19.84 24.40 -0.89
N SER A 125 -21.13 24.21 -0.61
CA SER A 125 -21.99 25.29 -0.15
C SER A 125 -21.55 25.82 1.23
N ALA A 126 -21.26 24.91 2.18
CA ALA A 126 -20.77 25.27 3.50
C ALA A 126 -19.43 26.01 3.41
N ARG A 127 -18.49 25.49 2.59
CA ARG A 127 -17.18 26.10 2.33
C ARG A 127 -17.34 27.54 1.81
N LYS A 128 -18.20 27.77 0.82
CA LYS A 128 -18.45 29.10 0.25
C LYS A 128 -19.07 30.05 1.25
N ARG A 129 -19.90 29.57 2.19
CA ARG A 129 -20.53 30.37 3.26
C ARG A 129 -19.57 30.64 4.44
N GLY A 130 -18.31 30.19 4.41
CA GLY A 130 -17.36 30.35 5.50
C GLY A 130 -17.68 29.46 6.71
N LYS A 131 -18.38 28.33 6.51
CA LYS A 131 -18.66 27.35 7.55
C LYS A 131 -17.55 26.35 7.65
N THR A 132 -17.16 25.99 8.87
CA THR A 132 -16.26 24.83 9.09
C THR A 132 -17.03 23.57 8.72
N ALA A 133 -16.48 22.79 7.80
CA ALA A 133 -17.11 21.57 7.31
C ALA A 133 -16.09 20.46 7.08
N ALA A 134 -16.56 19.22 7.13
CA ALA A 134 -15.79 18.05 6.77
C ALA A 134 -16.59 17.11 5.89
N MET A 135 -15.90 16.41 4.99
CA MET A 135 -16.47 15.38 4.15
C MET A 135 -15.54 14.18 4.10
N LEU A 136 -16.12 12.97 4.08
CA LEU A 136 -15.42 11.72 3.91
C LEU A 136 -15.90 11.02 2.64
N GLU A 137 -15.01 10.80 1.68
CA GLU A 137 -15.28 10.11 0.42
C GLU A 137 -14.50 8.79 0.33
N SER A 138 -15.09 7.78 -0.30
CA SER A 138 -14.39 6.54 -0.67
C SER A 138 -13.85 6.68 -2.10
N VAL A 139 -12.55 6.47 -2.28
CA VAL A 139 -11.90 6.44 -3.61
C VAL A 139 -11.74 4.99 -4.07
N ARG A 140 -11.37 4.11 -3.15
CA ARG A 140 -11.28 2.66 -3.31
C ARG A 140 -11.77 2.00 -2.03
N ASP A 141 -11.87 0.66 -2.04
CA ASP A 141 -12.30 -0.10 -0.86
C ASP A 141 -11.44 0.18 0.39
N ASP A 142 -10.14 0.46 0.18
CA ASP A 142 -9.14 0.71 1.22
C ASP A 142 -8.55 2.13 1.20
N VAL A 143 -9.02 3.02 0.31
CA VAL A 143 -8.50 4.40 0.16
C VAL A 143 -9.64 5.41 0.26
N HIS A 144 -9.53 6.33 1.21
CA HIS A 144 -10.54 7.33 1.51
C HIS A 144 -9.92 8.73 1.53
N THR A 145 -10.73 9.76 1.29
CA THR A 145 -10.30 11.15 1.35
C THR A 145 -11.14 11.91 2.38
N ILE A 146 -10.47 12.54 3.33
CA ILE A 146 -11.04 13.52 4.24
C ILE A 146 -10.79 14.92 3.66
N SER A 147 -11.84 15.69 3.49
CA SER A 147 -11.77 17.11 3.13
C SER A 147 -12.26 17.96 4.29
N LEU A 148 -11.43 18.90 4.76
CA LEU A 148 -11.80 19.89 5.77
C LEU A 148 -11.84 21.27 5.13
N ALA A 149 -12.91 22.02 5.35
CA ALA A 149 -13.06 23.38 4.85
C ALA A 149 -13.12 24.39 6.00
N ASN A 150 -12.50 25.55 5.77
CA ASN A 150 -12.54 26.71 6.67
C ASN A 150 -12.09 26.38 8.10
N VAL A 151 -10.98 25.66 8.25
CA VAL A 151 -10.35 25.44 9.57
C VAL A 151 -9.85 26.77 10.11
N PRO A 152 -10.38 27.26 11.26
CA PRO A 152 -10.02 28.57 11.75
C PRO A 152 -8.53 28.69 12.11
N PRO A 153 -7.94 29.90 12.06
CA PRO A 153 -6.59 30.11 12.58
C PRO A 153 -6.46 29.76 14.06
N LYS A 154 -5.30 29.21 14.46
CA LYS A 154 -5.00 28.90 15.86
C LYS A 154 -6.06 28.01 16.52
N SER A 155 -6.54 27.00 15.79
CA SER A 155 -7.57 26.09 16.28
C SER A 155 -7.24 24.64 15.99
N ASP A 156 -7.85 23.76 16.77
CA ASP A 156 -7.80 22.32 16.60
C ASP A 156 -9.14 21.80 16.06
N ILE A 157 -9.07 20.82 15.19
CA ILE A 157 -10.22 20.03 14.74
C ILE A 157 -9.88 18.56 14.95
N VAL A 158 -10.80 17.80 15.55
CA VAL A 158 -10.72 16.34 15.62
C VAL A 158 -11.78 15.78 14.67
N VAL A 159 -11.33 14.95 13.75
CA VAL A 159 -12.21 14.12 12.91
C VAL A 159 -12.33 12.76 13.57
N ARG A 160 -13.56 12.34 13.88
CA ARG A 160 -13.86 11.06 14.51
C ARG A 160 -14.68 10.19 13.58
N MET A 161 -14.31 8.91 13.47
CA MET A 161 -15.02 7.90 12.67
C MET A 161 -15.24 6.65 13.50
N THR A 162 -16.43 6.05 13.34
CA THR A 162 -16.69 4.70 13.85
C THR A 162 -16.73 3.72 12.69
N ILE A 163 -15.91 2.68 12.79
CA ILE A 163 -15.77 1.64 11.78
C ILE A 163 -16.16 0.32 12.42
N VAL A 164 -17.04 -0.41 11.76
CA VAL A 164 -17.42 -1.77 12.18
C VAL A 164 -16.93 -2.74 11.11
N GLU A 165 -16.17 -3.74 11.51
CA GLU A 165 -15.63 -4.74 10.60
C GLU A 165 -15.79 -6.14 11.14
N ARG A 166 -15.88 -7.11 10.23
CA ARG A 166 -15.82 -8.51 10.56
C ARG A 166 -14.37 -8.98 10.50
N LEU A 167 -13.92 -9.65 11.56
CA LEU A 167 -12.56 -10.14 11.63
C LEU A 167 -12.40 -11.45 10.86
N ARG A 168 -11.26 -11.61 10.24
CA ARG A 168 -10.86 -12.89 9.69
C ARG A 168 -10.47 -13.84 10.83
N VAL A 169 -10.98 -15.06 10.79
CA VAL A 169 -10.64 -16.11 11.74
C VAL A 169 -9.99 -17.27 10.98
N ASP A 170 -8.74 -17.58 11.34
CA ASP A 170 -7.97 -18.68 10.77
C ASP A 170 -7.46 -19.59 11.91
N ASP A 171 -7.76 -20.88 11.87
CA ASP A 171 -7.43 -21.86 12.94
C ASP A 171 -7.85 -21.40 14.35
N GLY A 172 -9.04 -20.81 14.48
CA GLY A 172 -9.57 -20.28 15.74
C GLY A 172 -8.90 -18.98 16.21
N ARG A 173 -8.00 -18.41 15.41
CA ARG A 173 -7.36 -17.12 15.69
C ARG A 173 -7.98 -16.03 14.86
N PHE A 174 -8.39 -14.96 15.49
CA PHE A 174 -8.78 -13.76 14.77
C PHE A 174 -7.55 -12.90 14.39
N GLU A 175 -7.66 -12.19 13.28
CA GLU A 175 -6.74 -11.12 12.90
C GLU A 175 -7.50 -9.79 12.87
N PHE A 176 -7.11 -8.87 13.76
CA PHE A 176 -7.46 -7.46 13.67
C PHE A 176 -6.34 -6.75 12.91
N ARG A 177 -6.67 -6.10 11.80
CA ARG A 177 -5.71 -5.35 10.96
C ARG A 177 -6.24 -3.96 10.68
N PHE A 178 -5.55 -2.95 11.19
CA PHE A 178 -5.92 -1.56 10.99
C PHE A 178 -4.78 -0.82 10.27
N PRO A 179 -4.99 -0.31 9.05
CA PRO A 179 -3.97 0.37 8.28
C PRO A 179 -3.71 1.77 8.84
N THR A 180 -2.43 2.17 8.97
CA THR A 180 -2.03 3.53 9.40
C THR A 180 -1.05 4.17 8.43
N ALA A 181 -0.68 3.50 7.35
CA ALA A 181 0.27 4.01 6.37
C ALA A 181 -0.10 3.52 4.98
N MET A 182 0.40 4.22 3.97
CA MET A 182 0.22 3.89 2.56
C MET A 182 1.55 3.57 1.90
N SER A 183 1.47 2.77 0.83
CA SER A 183 2.58 2.54 -0.09
C SER A 183 2.38 3.35 -1.37
N PRO A 184 3.46 3.80 -2.06
CA PRO A 184 3.33 4.45 -3.35
C PRO A 184 2.83 3.44 -4.39
N LYS A 185 1.85 3.87 -5.20
CA LYS A 185 1.25 3.01 -6.23
C LYS A 185 1.95 3.13 -7.57
N TYR A 186 2.13 2.01 -8.25
CA TYR A 186 2.58 2.02 -9.66
C TYR A 186 1.42 2.43 -10.57
N VAL A 187 1.58 3.53 -11.31
CA VAL A 187 0.58 4.07 -12.24
C VAL A 187 0.98 3.74 -13.68
N PRO A 188 0.33 2.73 -14.32
CA PRO A 188 0.57 2.43 -15.73
C PRO A 188 -0.24 3.34 -16.64
N GLY A 189 0.16 3.42 -17.92
CA GLY A 189 -0.59 4.14 -18.96
C GLY A 189 0.04 5.47 -19.37
N GLN A 190 -0.68 6.21 -20.21
CA GLN A 190 -0.30 7.55 -20.68
C GLN A 190 -1.14 8.59 -19.95
N ALA A 191 -0.51 9.68 -19.54
CA ALA A 191 -1.19 10.75 -18.82
C ALA A 191 -2.31 11.38 -19.67
N VAL A 192 -3.51 11.49 -19.09
CA VAL A 192 -4.70 12.08 -19.71
C VAL A 192 -5.24 13.30 -18.95
N GLY A 193 -4.88 13.45 -17.67
CA GLY A 193 -5.36 14.54 -16.83
C GLY A 193 -4.72 14.54 -15.45
N HIS A 194 -5.30 15.36 -14.53
CA HIS A 194 -4.91 15.44 -13.13
C HIS A 194 -6.04 16.11 -12.34
N ASP A 195 -7.01 15.34 -11.89
CA ASP A 195 -8.21 15.85 -11.22
C ASP A 195 -8.13 15.85 -9.68
N GLY A 196 -7.22 15.03 -9.11
CA GLY A 196 -6.99 14.95 -7.67
C GLY A 196 -5.78 15.74 -7.19
N ASP A 197 -5.48 15.64 -5.88
CA ASP A 197 -4.37 16.33 -5.22
C ASP A 197 -3.11 15.42 -5.07
N GLY A 198 -3.10 14.26 -5.70
CA GLY A 198 -1.99 13.29 -5.65
C GLY A 198 -0.80 13.69 -6.51
N VAL A 199 0.27 12.88 -6.42
CA VAL A 199 1.56 13.18 -7.08
C VAL A 199 1.65 12.64 -8.51
N GLU A 200 0.87 11.61 -8.85
CA GLU A 200 0.86 11.02 -10.19
C GLU A 200 -0.36 11.51 -11.00
N PRO A 201 -0.20 11.73 -12.31
CA PRO A 201 -1.31 12.11 -13.17
C PRO A 201 -2.28 10.96 -13.38
N ASP A 202 -3.52 11.30 -13.70
CA ASP A 202 -4.51 10.35 -14.23
C ASP A 202 -4.05 9.83 -15.58
N THR A 203 -4.26 8.53 -15.84
CA THR A 203 -3.85 7.89 -17.09
C THR A 203 -5.03 7.18 -17.75
N ASP A 204 -4.86 6.80 -19.01
CA ASP A 204 -5.82 6.00 -19.77
C ASP A 204 -6.11 4.62 -19.13
N ARG A 205 -5.21 4.14 -18.25
CA ARG A 205 -5.34 2.85 -17.53
C ARG A 205 -5.63 2.98 -16.03
N ALA A 206 -5.42 4.16 -15.47
CA ALA A 206 -5.73 4.52 -14.10
C ALA A 206 -6.30 5.95 -14.08
N PRO A 207 -7.59 6.11 -14.42
CA PRO A 207 -8.20 7.44 -14.65
C PRO A 207 -8.41 8.27 -13.39
N ASP A 208 -8.11 7.73 -12.24
CA ASP A 208 -8.19 8.37 -10.92
C ASP A 208 -6.87 8.27 -10.13
N ALA A 209 -5.75 8.09 -10.81
CA ALA A 209 -4.43 7.94 -10.19
C ALA A 209 -4.07 9.16 -9.31
N SER A 210 -4.43 10.37 -9.73
CA SER A 210 -4.22 11.59 -8.94
C SER A 210 -5.00 11.63 -7.62
N ARG A 211 -6.01 10.78 -7.42
CA ARG A 211 -6.74 10.62 -6.15
C ARG A 211 -6.20 9.47 -5.29
N LEU A 212 -5.41 8.57 -5.87
CA LEU A 212 -4.88 7.36 -5.24
C LEU A 212 -3.42 7.49 -4.78
N THR A 213 -2.73 8.53 -5.20
CA THR A 213 -1.29 8.72 -5.01
C THR A 213 -0.99 9.98 -4.20
N PRO A 214 -1.42 10.06 -2.93
CA PRO A 214 -1.14 11.23 -2.10
C PRO A 214 0.37 11.43 -1.93
N PRO A 215 0.84 12.65 -1.65
CA PRO A 215 2.20 12.83 -1.19
C PRO A 215 2.43 12.01 0.07
N LEU A 216 3.59 11.37 0.19
CA LEU A 216 3.93 10.53 1.35
C LEU A 216 4.89 11.28 2.28
N LYS A 217 4.62 11.19 3.58
CA LYS A 217 5.41 11.86 4.62
C LYS A 217 6.80 11.24 4.75
N ILE A 218 7.82 12.09 4.69
CA ILE A 218 9.21 11.72 4.91
C ILE A 218 9.63 12.17 6.30
N GLY A 219 10.21 11.28 7.11
CA GLY A 219 10.72 11.61 8.43
C GLY A 219 9.97 10.94 9.58
N LYS A 220 9.78 11.67 10.70
CA LYS A 220 9.08 11.15 11.88
C LYS A 220 7.60 10.98 11.56
N GLY A 221 7.08 9.76 11.75
CA GLY A 221 5.64 9.45 11.60
C GLY A 221 4.78 10.28 12.58
N THR A 222 3.50 10.42 12.26
CA THR A 222 2.52 11.04 13.17
C THR A 222 2.37 10.20 14.43
N GLU A 223 2.16 10.85 15.57
CA GLU A 223 1.95 10.20 16.86
C GLU A 223 0.74 9.27 16.78
N LEU A 224 0.91 8.04 17.30
CA LEU A 224 -0.13 7.02 17.37
C LEU A 224 -0.47 6.71 18.83
N ASP A 225 -1.74 6.89 19.18
CA ASP A 225 -2.35 6.41 20.40
C ASP A 225 -3.22 5.18 20.07
N LEU A 226 -2.97 4.05 20.72
CA LEU A 226 -3.66 2.80 20.43
C LEU A 226 -4.17 2.16 21.72
N GLU A 227 -5.46 1.85 21.75
CA GLU A 227 -6.11 1.09 22.79
C GLU A 227 -7.00 0.00 22.17
N LEU A 228 -6.76 -1.26 22.56
CA LEU A 228 -7.56 -2.39 22.11
C LEU A 228 -8.13 -3.13 23.31
N THR A 229 -9.44 -3.38 23.29
CA THR A 229 -10.13 -4.20 24.26
C THR A 229 -10.45 -5.56 23.65
N LEU A 230 -9.95 -6.62 24.28
CA LEU A 230 -10.18 -8.01 23.87
C LEU A 230 -11.07 -8.72 24.86
N ALA A 231 -11.86 -9.69 24.39
CA ALA A 231 -12.71 -10.50 25.25
C ALA A 231 -11.90 -11.29 26.30
N ALA A 232 -12.51 -11.55 27.44
CA ALA A 232 -11.94 -12.42 28.49
C ALA A 232 -11.58 -13.80 27.91
N GLY A 233 -10.44 -14.35 28.35
CA GLY A 233 -9.97 -15.66 27.88
C GLY A 233 -9.24 -15.63 26.54
N THR A 234 -8.99 -14.44 25.96
CA THR A 234 -8.13 -14.30 24.79
C THR A 234 -6.67 -14.62 25.12
N THR A 235 -6.04 -15.48 24.33
CA THR A 235 -4.66 -15.96 24.56
C THR A 235 -3.82 -15.90 23.26
N ASP A 236 -2.53 -16.26 23.34
CA ASP A 236 -1.57 -16.31 22.21
C ASP A 236 -1.58 -15.03 21.37
N ILE A 237 -1.50 -13.88 22.06
CA ILE A 237 -1.57 -12.56 21.44
C ILE A 237 -0.24 -12.21 20.82
N LYS A 238 -0.24 -11.97 19.51
CA LYS A 238 0.87 -11.46 18.70
C LYS A 238 0.51 -10.11 18.11
N THR A 239 1.45 -9.17 18.15
CA THR A 239 1.23 -7.79 17.71
C THR A 239 2.34 -7.29 16.83
N SER A 240 2.02 -6.45 15.82
CA SER A 240 3.00 -5.78 14.97
C SER A 240 3.64 -4.54 15.63
N VAL A 241 3.04 -4.05 16.72
CA VAL A 241 3.53 -2.92 17.52
C VAL A 241 3.71 -3.35 18.99
N PRO A 242 4.70 -2.83 19.72
CA PRO A 242 4.87 -3.12 21.14
C PRO A 242 3.66 -2.65 21.95
N LEU A 243 3.02 -3.56 22.70
CA LEU A 243 1.83 -3.27 23.51
C LEU A 243 2.01 -3.76 24.94
N VAL A 244 1.61 -2.93 25.89
CA VAL A 244 1.45 -3.30 27.32
C VAL A 244 0.06 -3.89 27.52
N ARG A 245 -0.03 -4.93 28.34
CA ARG A 245 -1.26 -5.66 28.66
C ARG A 245 -1.71 -5.36 30.09
N SER A 246 -3.00 -5.10 30.25
CA SER A 246 -3.64 -4.96 31.56
C SER A 246 -5.02 -5.64 31.55
N ALA A 247 -5.50 -6.11 32.71
CA ALA A 247 -6.82 -6.67 32.82
C ALA A 247 -7.82 -5.59 33.25
N ALA A 248 -8.98 -5.55 32.60
CA ALA A 248 -10.12 -4.75 33.02
C ALA A 248 -10.92 -5.46 34.10
N ALA A 249 -11.75 -4.73 34.86
CA ALA A 249 -12.53 -5.27 35.98
C ALA A 249 -13.50 -6.41 35.58
N ASN A 250 -13.96 -6.44 34.33
CA ASN A 250 -14.82 -7.48 33.77
C ASN A 250 -14.08 -8.70 33.22
N GLY A 251 -12.73 -8.77 33.44
CA GLY A 251 -11.88 -9.82 32.91
C GLY A 251 -11.48 -9.64 31.44
N ALA A 252 -11.94 -8.59 30.76
CA ALA A 252 -11.45 -8.23 29.44
C ALA A 252 -9.96 -7.84 29.49
N LEU A 253 -9.25 -8.03 28.39
CA LEU A 253 -7.85 -7.67 28.27
C LEU A 253 -7.72 -6.35 27.53
N LEU A 254 -7.03 -5.41 28.14
CA LEU A 254 -6.73 -4.11 27.56
C LEU A 254 -5.29 -4.07 27.08
N LEU A 255 -5.08 -3.72 25.81
CA LEU A 255 -3.77 -3.54 25.19
C LEU A 255 -3.58 -2.06 24.86
N ARG A 256 -2.44 -1.50 25.25
CA ARG A 256 -2.07 -0.10 24.93
C ARG A 256 -0.64 -0.03 24.40
N VAL A 257 -0.34 1.03 23.66
CA VAL A 257 1.03 1.28 23.20
C VAL A 257 1.99 1.35 24.40
N ASP A 258 3.14 0.70 24.26
CA ASP A 258 4.24 0.79 25.21
C ASP A 258 5.11 2.03 24.88
N GLY A 259 4.92 3.11 25.63
CA GLY A 259 5.63 4.37 25.42
C GLY A 259 5.06 5.19 24.26
N SER A 260 5.92 5.65 23.35
CA SER A 260 5.53 6.44 22.17
C SER A 260 5.54 5.61 20.90
N ALA A 261 4.42 5.58 20.16
CA ALA A 261 4.35 5.00 18.84
C ALA A 261 4.06 6.04 17.76
N THR A 262 4.32 5.67 16.53
CA THR A 262 4.00 6.49 15.36
C THR A 262 3.38 5.63 14.26
N CYS A 263 2.54 6.23 13.44
CA CYS A 263 1.98 5.59 12.25
C CYS A 263 3.10 5.20 11.27
N LYS A 264 3.26 3.89 11.00
CA LYS A 264 4.36 3.35 10.17
C LYS A 264 3.99 2.13 9.35
N GLY A 265 2.74 1.71 9.38
CA GLY A 265 2.24 0.51 8.74
C GLY A 265 1.02 -0.02 9.43
N ASP A 266 0.54 -1.18 9.04
CA ASP A 266 -0.64 -1.78 9.62
C ASP A 266 -0.42 -2.16 11.10
N ILE A 267 -1.38 -1.81 11.93
CA ILE A 267 -1.52 -2.39 13.27
C ILE A 267 -2.14 -3.76 13.10
N VAL A 268 -1.40 -4.80 13.42
CA VAL A 268 -1.88 -6.19 13.34
C VAL A 268 -1.87 -6.82 14.71
N VAL A 269 -3.02 -7.34 15.13
CA VAL A 269 -3.17 -8.13 16.35
C VAL A 269 -3.80 -9.46 16.00
N ARG A 270 -3.11 -10.55 16.29
CA ARG A 270 -3.59 -11.93 16.14
C ARG A 270 -3.69 -12.55 17.50
N ALA A 271 -4.83 -13.17 17.79
CA ALA A 271 -5.03 -13.84 19.06
C ALA A 271 -6.02 -14.98 18.92
N TRP A 272 -5.90 -15.96 19.82
CA TRP A 272 -6.85 -17.04 19.96
C TRP A 272 -7.96 -16.66 20.94
N SER A 273 -9.20 -16.97 20.60
CA SER A 273 -10.37 -16.75 21.48
C SER A 273 -11.11 -18.05 21.72
N ARG A 274 -11.48 -18.32 22.98
CA ARG A 274 -12.33 -19.47 23.33
C ARG A 274 -13.68 -19.46 22.63
N ALA A 275 -14.20 -18.27 22.27
CA ALA A 275 -15.43 -18.16 21.49
C ALA A 275 -15.34 -18.87 20.13
N ASN A 276 -14.14 -19.16 19.65
CA ASN A 276 -13.86 -19.77 18.35
C ASN A 276 -13.66 -21.30 18.43
N GLU A 277 -14.02 -21.96 19.54
CA GLU A 277 -13.90 -23.42 19.68
C GLU A 277 -15.03 -24.21 18.99
N ALA A 278 -16.19 -23.59 18.77
CA ALA A 278 -17.33 -24.26 18.16
C ALA A 278 -17.22 -24.28 16.63
N ALA A 279 -17.53 -25.43 16.00
CA ALA A 279 -17.52 -25.59 14.56
C ALA A 279 -18.52 -24.68 13.82
N VAL A 280 -19.62 -24.31 14.47
CA VAL A 280 -20.60 -23.33 13.97
C VAL A 280 -20.93 -22.37 15.09
N ARG A 281 -20.90 -21.09 14.81
CA ARG A 281 -21.35 -20.01 15.70
C ARG A 281 -22.36 -19.15 14.96
N ALA A 282 -23.35 -18.64 15.67
CA ALA A 282 -24.35 -17.77 15.10
C ALA A 282 -24.76 -16.66 16.06
N TYR A 283 -24.94 -15.46 15.52
CA TYR A 283 -25.29 -14.25 16.27
C TYR A 283 -26.42 -13.50 15.59
N THR A 284 -27.39 -12.97 16.34
CA THR A 284 -28.49 -12.19 15.78
C THR A 284 -28.60 -10.81 16.44
N ASP A 285 -28.98 -9.79 15.67
CA ASP A 285 -29.38 -8.46 16.14
C ASP A 285 -30.92 -8.29 16.20
N GLY A 286 -31.70 -9.37 15.96
CA GLY A 286 -33.14 -9.36 15.91
C GLY A 286 -33.73 -9.20 14.50
N GLU A 287 -32.95 -8.75 13.53
CA GLU A 287 -33.34 -8.61 12.13
C GLU A 287 -32.57 -9.56 11.21
N ARG A 288 -31.31 -9.87 11.56
CA ARG A 288 -30.37 -10.66 10.77
C ARG A 288 -29.61 -11.62 11.66
N THR A 289 -29.17 -12.71 11.07
CA THR A 289 -28.31 -13.70 11.73
C THR A 289 -26.99 -13.82 10.98
N LEU A 290 -25.88 -13.55 11.68
CA LEU A 290 -24.51 -13.81 11.22
C LEU A 290 -24.15 -15.25 11.56
N VAL A 291 -23.71 -16.03 10.57
CA VAL A 291 -23.27 -17.41 10.72
C VAL A 291 -21.79 -17.51 10.43
N VAL A 292 -21.04 -18.13 11.33
CA VAL A 292 -19.60 -18.39 11.22
C VAL A 292 -19.39 -19.89 11.28
N VAL A 293 -18.71 -20.45 10.28
CA VAL A 293 -18.43 -21.88 10.15
C VAL A 293 -16.93 -22.09 10.16
N ASP A 294 -16.44 -22.81 11.17
CA ASP A 294 -15.04 -23.18 11.26
C ASP A 294 -14.81 -24.56 10.62
N PRO A 295 -13.70 -24.72 9.91
CA PRO A 295 -13.36 -25.99 9.29
C PRO A 295 -13.01 -27.04 10.37
N PRO A 296 -13.29 -28.34 10.13
CA PRO A 296 -12.83 -29.39 10.99
C PRO A 296 -11.30 -29.44 11.01
N ALA A 297 -10.73 -29.72 12.19
CA ALA A 297 -9.29 -29.72 12.42
C ALA A 297 -8.51 -30.77 11.60
N LYS A 298 -9.17 -31.82 11.10
CA LYS A 298 -8.54 -32.90 10.32
C LYS A 298 -8.82 -32.75 8.84
N ARG A 299 -7.77 -32.60 8.05
CA ARG A 299 -7.81 -32.77 6.58
C ARG A 299 -8.15 -34.21 6.21
N ARG A 300 -8.80 -34.35 5.08
CA ARG A 300 -9.08 -35.66 4.43
C ARG A 300 -8.30 -35.75 3.12
N PRO A 301 -7.03 -36.23 3.12
CA PRO A 301 -6.18 -36.26 1.91
C PRO A 301 -6.78 -37.05 0.74
N GLU A 302 -7.66 -38.01 1.04
CA GLU A 302 -8.38 -38.81 0.05
C GLU A 302 -9.35 -38.02 -0.82
N LEU A 303 -9.72 -36.80 -0.39
CA LEU A 303 -10.63 -35.91 -1.12
C LEU A 303 -9.89 -34.83 -1.95
N GLU A 304 -8.57 -34.85 -1.96
CA GLU A 304 -7.75 -33.85 -2.66
C GLU A 304 -7.72 -34.13 -4.17
N CYS A 305 -8.07 -33.11 -4.97
CA CYS A 305 -7.93 -33.18 -6.44
C CYS A 305 -6.49 -32.83 -6.85
N PRO A 306 -5.95 -33.44 -7.91
CA PRO A 306 -4.70 -33.01 -8.52
C PRO A 306 -4.76 -31.54 -8.92
N ARG A 307 -3.69 -30.79 -8.73
CA ARG A 307 -3.62 -29.35 -8.98
C ARG A 307 -2.83 -29.01 -10.23
N GLU A 308 -3.24 -27.91 -10.88
CA GLU A 308 -2.38 -27.09 -11.73
C GLU A 308 -1.97 -25.89 -10.89
N ALA A 309 -0.82 -25.99 -10.18
CA ALA A 309 -0.36 -24.92 -9.29
C ALA A 309 0.40 -23.85 -10.07
N VAL A 310 -0.08 -22.61 -10.06
CA VAL A 310 0.58 -21.47 -10.72
C VAL A 310 1.01 -20.46 -9.67
N PHE A 311 2.31 -20.19 -9.61
CA PHE A 311 2.89 -19.24 -8.67
C PHE A 311 3.26 -17.95 -9.41
N VAL A 312 2.67 -16.84 -9.03
CA VAL A 312 2.93 -15.52 -9.61
C VAL A 312 3.68 -14.68 -8.58
N LEU A 313 4.98 -14.45 -8.85
CA LEU A 313 5.89 -13.76 -7.93
C LEU A 313 6.19 -12.36 -8.42
N ASP A 314 5.81 -11.37 -7.64
CA ASP A 314 6.23 -10.00 -7.83
C ASP A 314 7.73 -9.86 -7.50
N ARG A 315 8.49 -9.27 -8.43
CA ARG A 315 9.88 -8.87 -8.24
C ARG A 315 10.10 -7.42 -8.64
N SER A 316 9.06 -6.59 -8.57
CA SER A 316 9.16 -5.16 -8.80
C SER A 316 10.12 -4.49 -7.82
N GLY A 317 10.47 -3.24 -8.08
CA GLY A 317 11.41 -2.51 -7.24
C GLY A 317 10.93 -2.35 -5.79
N SER A 318 9.61 -2.21 -5.55
CA SER A 318 9.02 -2.12 -4.21
C SER A 318 9.23 -3.38 -3.36
N MET A 319 9.39 -4.54 -4.01
CA MET A 319 9.68 -5.82 -3.37
C MET A 319 11.13 -5.97 -2.88
N ASP A 320 12.03 -5.02 -3.13
CA ASP A 320 13.44 -5.16 -2.75
C ASP A 320 13.64 -5.29 -1.22
N GLY A 321 14.64 -6.08 -0.82
CA GLY A 321 14.99 -6.33 0.59
C GLY A 321 14.18 -7.44 1.23
N SER A 322 13.64 -7.20 2.42
CA SER A 322 12.91 -8.19 3.24
C SER A 322 11.67 -8.75 2.56
N ARG A 323 10.96 -7.93 1.76
CA ARG A 323 9.73 -8.33 1.04
C ARG A 323 10.01 -9.46 0.04
N LEU A 324 11.04 -9.32 -0.81
CA LEU A 324 11.39 -10.38 -1.77
C LEU A 324 11.91 -11.64 -1.07
N VAL A 325 12.63 -11.48 0.04
CA VAL A 325 13.07 -12.63 0.86
C VAL A 325 11.84 -13.35 1.43
N ALA A 326 10.86 -12.63 1.94
CA ALA A 326 9.60 -13.17 2.44
C ALA A 326 8.84 -13.92 1.32
N ALA A 327 8.69 -13.29 0.15
CA ALA A 327 8.03 -13.88 -1.01
C ALA A 327 8.70 -15.18 -1.47
N LYS A 328 10.03 -15.21 -1.53
CA LYS A 328 10.78 -16.41 -1.89
C LYS A 328 10.60 -17.55 -0.87
N ARG A 329 10.57 -17.23 0.42
CA ARG A 329 10.30 -18.23 1.48
C ARG A 329 8.89 -18.79 1.35
N ALA A 330 7.90 -17.90 1.13
CA ALA A 330 6.52 -18.28 0.89
C ALA A 330 6.40 -19.25 -0.30
N LEU A 331 7.02 -18.90 -1.42
CA LEU A 331 7.00 -19.70 -2.64
C LEU A 331 7.68 -21.07 -2.44
N ARG A 332 8.80 -21.12 -1.74
CA ARG A 332 9.47 -22.39 -1.44
C ARG A 332 8.62 -23.31 -0.59
N THR A 333 8.01 -22.76 0.48
CA THR A 333 7.10 -23.53 1.33
C THR A 333 5.93 -24.08 0.52
N ALA A 334 5.34 -23.28 -0.36
CA ALA A 334 4.24 -23.72 -1.21
C ALA A 334 4.64 -24.79 -2.24
N LEU A 335 5.87 -24.75 -2.77
CA LEU A 335 6.42 -25.78 -3.66
C LEU A 335 6.67 -27.11 -2.91
N ASP A 336 7.15 -27.05 -1.66
CA ASP A 336 7.36 -28.25 -0.82
C ASP A 336 6.04 -28.98 -0.50
N GLY A 337 4.90 -28.28 -0.55
CA GLY A 337 3.55 -28.85 -0.35
C GLY A 337 2.92 -29.46 -1.60
N LEU A 338 3.61 -29.49 -2.75
CA LEU A 338 3.13 -30.16 -3.95
C LEU A 338 3.37 -31.67 -3.89
N THR A 339 2.51 -32.42 -4.56
CA THR A 339 2.59 -33.87 -4.70
C THR A 339 2.92 -34.26 -6.15
N GLU A 340 3.35 -35.48 -6.39
CA GLU A 340 3.62 -35.97 -7.75
C GLU A 340 2.40 -35.97 -8.69
N LYS A 341 1.19 -35.86 -8.13
CA LYS A 341 -0.07 -35.72 -8.91
C LYS A 341 -0.23 -34.30 -9.48
N ASP A 342 0.50 -33.33 -8.91
CA ASP A 342 0.39 -31.92 -9.27
C ASP A 342 1.32 -31.57 -10.44
N THR A 343 0.94 -30.52 -11.16
CA THR A 343 1.84 -29.81 -12.07
C THR A 343 2.02 -28.38 -11.57
N PHE A 344 3.15 -27.73 -11.90
CA PHE A 344 3.34 -26.36 -11.50
C PHE A 344 4.00 -25.47 -12.56
N GLU A 345 3.72 -24.18 -12.49
CA GLU A 345 4.35 -23.10 -13.24
C GLU A 345 4.76 -21.98 -12.26
N ILE A 346 5.90 -21.32 -12.52
CA ILE A 346 6.30 -20.13 -11.78
C ILE A 346 6.47 -18.98 -12.77
N ILE A 347 5.81 -17.85 -12.48
CA ILE A 347 5.83 -16.64 -13.28
C ILE A 347 6.38 -15.51 -12.39
N ALA A 348 7.59 -15.02 -12.65
CA ALA A 348 8.12 -13.84 -11.97
C ALA A 348 7.92 -12.61 -12.85
N PHE A 349 7.40 -11.51 -12.29
CA PHE A 349 7.11 -10.32 -13.07
C PHE A 349 7.68 -9.02 -12.46
N ASP A 350 7.96 -8.07 -13.34
CA ASP A 350 8.33 -6.69 -13.08
C ASP A 350 7.66 -5.79 -14.15
N THR A 351 8.40 -5.12 -15.02
CA THR A 351 7.89 -4.46 -16.23
C THR A 351 7.53 -5.45 -17.35
N ALA A 352 7.99 -6.68 -17.24
CA ALA A 352 7.67 -7.83 -18.06
C ALA A 352 7.58 -9.07 -17.18
N PHE A 353 7.13 -10.20 -17.70
CA PHE A 353 7.18 -11.44 -16.94
C PHE A 353 8.16 -12.45 -17.56
N GLN A 354 8.63 -13.35 -16.72
CA GLN A 354 9.50 -14.48 -17.07
C GLN A 354 8.94 -15.73 -16.40
N THR A 355 8.87 -16.82 -17.13
CA THR A 355 8.46 -18.13 -16.61
C THR A 355 9.66 -18.98 -16.24
N PHE A 356 9.49 -19.86 -15.26
CA PHE A 356 10.49 -20.85 -14.86
C PHE A 356 10.81 -21.84 -15.98
N ASP A 357 9.77 -22.33 -16.66
CA ASP A 357 9.86 -23.19 -17.83
C ASP A 357 8.86 -22.68 -18.90
N VAL A 358 8.94 -23.22 -20.13
CA VAL A 358 8.04 -22.84 -21.25
C VAL A 358 6.62 -23.29 -20.97
N GLU A 359 6.46 -24.51 -20.43
CA GLU A 359 5.19 -25.15 -20.08
C GLU A 359 5.17 -25.57 -18.60
N PRO A 360 3.98 -25.76 -18.01
CA PRO A 360 3.87 -26.33 -16.67
C PRO A 360 4.56 -27.69 -16.56
N VAL A 361 5.31 -27.90 -15.50
CA VAL A 361 6.08 -29.13 -15.25
C VAL A 361 5.46 -29.98 -14.15
N ALA A 362 5.64 -31.30 -14.20
CA ALA A 362 5.23 -32.19 -13.12
C ALA A 362 5.99 -31.89 -11.82
N ALA A 363 5.32 -31.97 -10.67
CA ALA A 363 5.90 -31.67 -9.36
C ALA A 363 6.79 -32.83 -8.85
N THR A 364 7.74 -33.25 -9.67
CA THR A 364 8.78 -34.21 -9.28
C THR A 364 9.83 -33.53 -8.42
N ARG A 365 10.53 -34.28 -7.56
CA ARG A 365 11.60 -33.73 -6.72
C ARG A 365 12.65 -32.98 -7.55
N ALA A 366 13.06 -33.54 -8.69
CA ALA A 366 14.04 -32.94 -9.59
C ALA A 366 13.58 -31.57 -10.14
N ASN A 367 12.30 -31.45 -10.52
CA ASN A 367 11.75 -30.17 -11.01
C ASN A 367 11.59 -29.15 -9.87
N ILE A 368 11.22 -29.59 -8.66
CA ILE A 368 11.15 -28.73 -7.48
C ILE A 368 12.55 -28.20 -7.14
N ASP A 369 13.58 -29.03 -7.13
CA ASP A 369 14.96 -28.61 -6.86
C ASP A 369 15.48 -27.62 -7.92
N ARG A 370 15.17 -27.81 -9.21
CA ARG A 370 15.43 -26.82 -10.28
C ARG A 370 14.72 -25.49 -10.03
N ALA A 371 13.45 -25.54 -9.62
CA ALA A 371 12.67 -24.37 -9.32
C ALA A 371 13.25 -23.60 -8.12
N MET A 372 13.68 -24.30 -7.06
CA MET A 372 14.34 -23.68 -5.90
C MET A 372 15.61 -22.89 -6.31
N GLN A 373 16.45 -23.48 -7.17
CA GLN A 373 17.63 -22.81 -7.71
C GLN A 373 17.27 -21.59 -8.55
N TRP A 374 16.23 -21.70 -9.39
CA TRP A 374 15.76 -20.58 -10.20
C TRP A 374 15.25 -19.41 -9.33
N ILE A 375 14.48 -19.71 -8.27
CA ILE A 375 13.98 -18.72 -7.31
C ILE A 375 15.13 -17.96 -6.63
N ASP A 376 16.25 -18.66 -6.30
CA ASP A 376 17.43 -18.02 -5.73
C ASP A 376 18.01 -16.93 -6.63
N GLY A 377 17.95 -17.14 -7.93
CA GLY A 377 18.39 -16.19 -8.95
C GLY A 377 17.49 -14.95 -9.13
N VAL A 378 16.23 -14.98 -8.67
CA VAL A 378 15.31 -13.84 -8.81
C VAL A 378 15.81 -12.64 -8.00
N ARG A 379 15.77 -11.46 -8.62
CA ARG A 379 16.16 -10.17 -8.00
C ARG A 379 15.08 -9.14 -8.24
N ALA A 380 14.89 -8.23 -7.27
CA ALA A 380 13.97 -7.10 -7.42
C ALA A 380 14.47 -6.12 -8.47
N ARG A 381 13.57 -5.65 -9.35
CA ARG A 381 13.87 -4.67 -10.40
C ARG A 381 12.61 -4.15 -11.09
N GLY A 382 12.70 -2.99 -11.72
CA GLY A 382 11.67 -2.47 -12.62
C GLY A 382 10.39 -2.01 -11.94
N GLY A 383 9.33 -1.86 -12.73
CA GLY A 383 7.98 -1.50 -12.29
C GLY A 383 7.08 -2.72 -12.04
N THR A 384 5.78 -2.48 -11.78
CA THR A 384 4.83 -3.52 -11.34
C THR A 384 3.73 -3.75 -12.39
N LYS A 385 4.05 -4.41 -13.51
CA LYS A 385 3.07 -4.78 -14.54
C LYS A 385 2.46 -6.16 -14.25
N ALA A 386 1.59 -6.25 -13.26
CA ALA A 386 0.97 -7.50 -12.82
C ALA A 386 -0.01 -8.11 -13.85
N LEU A 387 -0.75 -7.28 -14.60
CA LEU A 387 -1.83 -7.74 -15.49
C LEU A 387 -1.42 -8.81 -16.52
N PRO A 388 -0.29 -8.69 -17.27
CA PRO A 388 0.12 -9.74 -18.20
C PRO A 388 0.44 -11.08 -17.52
N ALA A 389 1.06 -11.05 -16.34
CA ALA A 389 1.40 -12.25 -15.57
C ALA A 389 0.13 -12.93 -15.03
N LEU A 390 -0.78 -12.15 -14.45
CA LEU A 390 -2.07 -12.65 -13.96
C LEU A 390 -2.94 -13.18 -15.12
N LYS A 391 -2.94 -12.51 -16.28
CA LYS A 391 -3.65 -13.01 -17.47
C LYS A 391 -3.13 -14.40 -17.87
N ARG A 392 -1.82 -14.62 -17.91
CA ARG A 392 -1.24 -15.94 -18.18
C ARG A 392 -1.67 -16.97 -17.13
N ALA A 393 -1.56 -16.62 -15.84
CA ALA A 393 -1.86 -17.53 -14.73
C ALA A 393 -3.34 -17.93 -14.64
N CYS A 394 -4.26 -16.99 -14.90
CA CYS A 394 -5.68 -17.13 -14.57
C CYS A 394 -6.58 -17.44 -15.77
N THR A 395 -6.09 -17.33 -17.01
CA THR A 395 -6.91 -17.60 -18.19
C THR A 395 -6.61 -18.95 -18.83
N GLY A 396 -7.54 -19.47 -19.61
CA GLY A 396 -7.47 -20.79 -20.22
C GLY A 396 -8.22 -21.85 -19.41
N ARG A 397 -8.61 -22.93 -20.09
CA ARG A 397 -9.34 -24.03 -19.46
C ARG A 397 -8.45 -24.81 -18.50
N VAL A 398 -9.03 -25.23 -17.40
CA VAL A 398 -8.43 -26.18 -16.47
C VAL A 398 -8.66 -27.60 -16.99
N ALA A 399 -7.65 -28.48 -16.88
CA ALA A 399 -7.79 -29.85 -17.32
C ALA A 399 -8.89 -30.58 -16.50
N PRO A 400 -9.71 -31.43 -17.14
CA PRO A 400 -10.75 -32.20 -16.45
C PRO A 400 -10.19 -32.98 -15.26
N GLY A 401 -10.89 -32.93 -14.12
CA GLY A 401 -10.48 -33.59 -12.88
C GLY A 401 -9.35 -32.91 -12.13
N ARG A 402 -8.95 -31.70 -12.51
CA ARG A 402 -7.96 -30.88 -11.82
C ARG A 402 -8.58 -29.58 -11.31
N VAL A 403 -7.91 -28.95 -10.36
CA VAL A 403 -8.18 -27.58 -9.88
C VAL A 403 -6.95 -26.74 -10.18
N ARG A 404 -7.13 -25.57 -10.82
CA ARG A 404 -6.05 -24.61 -10.97
C ARG A 404 -5.97 -23.75 -9.71
N THR A 405 -4.87 -23.84 -8.99
CA THR A 405 -4.58 -22.99 -7.83
C THR A 405 -3.54 -21.94 -8.22
N VAL A 406 -3.91 -20.68 -8.19
CA VAL A 406 -3.01 -19.56 -8.47
C VAL A 406 -2.62 -18.91 -7.15
N LEU A 407 -1.32 -18.81 -6.86
CA LEU A 407 -0.79 -18.08 -5.72
C LEU A 407 -0.10 -16.80 -6.19
N PHE A 408 -0.67 -15.66 -5.90
CA PHE A 408 -0.17 -14.34 -6.26
C PHE A 408 0.53 -13.70 -5.06
N LEU A 409 1.86 -13.52 -5.15
CA LEU A 409 2.72 -12.96 -4.10
C LEU A 409 3.19 -11.57 -4.52
N THR A 410 2.76 -10.52 -3.82
CA THR A 410 3.02 -9.12 -4.17
C THR A 410 2.82 -8.20 -2.96
N ASP A 411 3.33 -6.97 -3.01
CA ASP A 411 2.91 -5.89 -2.12
C ASP A 411 1.62 -5.19 -2.62
N GLY A 412 1.18 -5.49 -3.85
CA GLY A 412 -0.09 -5.05 -4.41
C GLY A 412 -0.14 -3.58 -4.86
N ASP A 413 0.98 -2.90 -4.92
CA ASP A 413 1.06 -1.46 -5.15
C ASP A 413 0.84 -1.04 -6.62
N VAL A 414 -0.39 -1.20 -7.13
CA VAL A 414 -0.78 -0.81 -8.49
C VAL A 414 -2.04 0.08 -8.47
N ALA A 415 -2.14 1.02 -9.42
CA ALA A 415 -3.29 1.92 -9.54
C ALA A 415 -4.32 1.47 -10.61
N ASN A 416 -4.02 0.43 -11.40
CA ASN A 416 -4.95 -0.14 -12.38
C ASN A 416 -5.69 -1.38 -11.88
N ASP A 417 -6.06 -1.37 -10.61
CA ASP A 417 -6.77 -2.46 -9.92
C ASP A 417 -8.08 -2.86 -10.62
N GLN A 418 -8.86 -1.92 -11.14
CA GLN A 418 -10.08 -2.22 -11.88
C GLN A 418 -9.83 -3.08 -13.13
N GLU A 419 -8.73 -2.81 -13.85
CA GLU A 419 -8.33 -3.60 -15.03
C GLU A 419 -7.91 -5.02 -14.64
N ILE A 420 -7.24 -5.16 -13.49
CA ILE A 420 -6.84 -6.45 -12.93
C ILE A 420 -8.07 -7.23 -12.47
N LEU A 421 -8.99 -6.61 -11.72
CA LEU A 421 -10.22 -7.25 -11.27
C LEU A 421 -11.09 -7.73 -12.42
N ALA A 422 -11.13 -7.00 -13.54
CA ALA A 422 -11.87 -7.38 -14.74
C ALA A 422 -11.40 -8.69 -15.37
N LEU A 423 -10.20 -9.21 -15.05
CA LEU A 423 -9.75 -10.54 -15.45
C LEU A 423 -10.67 -11.65 -14.93
N SER A 424 -11.34 -11.46 -13.80
CA SER A 424 -12.22 -12.45 -13.18
C SER A 424 -13.35 -12.92 -14.12
N ARG A 425 -13.73 -12.09 -15.08
CA ARG A 425 -14.71 -12.45 -16.14
C ARG A 425 -14.27 -13.63 -17.02
N ARG A 426 -12.99 -13.99 -16.97
CA ARG A 426 -12.38 -15.03 -17.78
C ARG A 426 -11.87 -16.20 -16.96
N PHE A 427 -12.14 -16.19 -15.64
CA PHE A 427 -11.71 -17.28 -14.77
C PHE A 427 -12.49 -18.55 -15.06
N ASP A 428 -11.77 -19.67 -15.13
CA ASP A 428 -12.39 -20.98 -15.19
C ASP A 428 -13.09 -21.28 -13.85
N PRO A 429 -14.27 -21.91 -13.83
CA PRO A 429 -14.94 -22.29 -12.58
C PRO A 429 -14.10 -23.19 -11.65
N ALA A 430 -13.16 -23.95 -12.22
CA ALA A 430 -12.21 -24.78 -11.46
C ALA A 430 -10.93 -24.02 -11.01
N LEU A 431 -10.86 -22.69 -11.23
CA LEU A 431 -9.77 -21.88 -10.74
C LEU A 431 -10.02 -21.46 -9.28
N ARG A 432 -8.96 -21.42 -8.47
CA ARG A 432 -8.91 -20.79 -7.13
C ARG A 432 -7.71 -19.89 -7.06
N LEU A 433 -7.96 -18.59 -6.83
CA LEU A 433 -6.91 -17.58 -6.75
C LEU A 433 -6.66 -17.18 -5.29
N PHE A 434 -5.45 -17.40 -4.85
CA PHE A 434 -4.96 -17.03 -3.53
C PHE A 434 -3.98 -15.88 -3.64
N THR A 435 -4.05 -14.93 -2.72
CA THR A 435 -3.15 -13.77 -2.70
C THR A 435 -2.37 -13.71 -1.40
N VAL A 436 -1.10 -13.34 -1.48
CA VAL A 436 -0.23 -13.08 -0.32
C VAL A 436 0.27 -11.65 -0.44
N GLY A 437 -0.29 -10.79 0.40
CA GLY A 437 0.14 -9.40 0.54
C GLY A 437 1.38 -9.32 1.45
N ILE A 438 2.46 -8.74 0.93
CA ILE A 438 3.77 -8.74 1.60
C ILE A 438 4.16 -7.32 1.97
N GLY A 439 4.56 -7.14 3.25
CA GLY A 439 4.99 -5.84 3.77
C GLY A 439 4.03 -5.26 4.81
N ARG A 440 4.34 -4.03 5.27
CA ARG A 440 3.65 -3.37 6.38
C ARG A 440 2.43 -2.53 5.97
N ALA A 441 2.22 -2.32 4.69
CA ALA A 441 1.03 -1.65 4.13
C ALA A 441 0.76 -2.21 2.72
N PRO A 442 0.39 -3.49 2.58
CA PRO A 442 0.01 -4.05 1.29
C PRO A 442 -1.34 -3.48 0.83
N SER A 443 -1.61 -3.47 -0.49
CA SER A 443 -2.91 -3.07 -1.04
C SER A 443 -4.00 -4.10 -0.70
N ALA A 444 -4.52 -4.00 0.53
CA ALA A 444 -5.41 -5.00 1.10
C ALA A 444 -6.74 -5.10 0.33
N GLY A 445 -7.27 -3.97 -0.16
CA GLY A 445 -8.52 -3.92 -0.93
C GLY A 445 -8.43 -4.72 -2.23
N LEU A 446 -7.40 -4.45 -3.06
CA LEU A 446 -7.19 -5.18 -4.32
C LEU A 446 -6.99 -6.68 -4.08
N LEU A 447 -6.10 -7.05 -3.15
CA LEU A 447 -5.72 -8.44 -2.94
C LEU A 447 -6.88 -9.27 -2.39
N SER A 448 -7.63 -8.75 -1.41
CA SER A 448 -8.80 -9.43 -0.84
C SER A 448 -9.91 -9.60 -1.89
N ARG A 449 -10.17 -8.56 -2.67
CA ARG A 449 -11.21 -8.60 -3.72
C ARG A 449 -10.84 -9.55 -4.85
N LEU A 450 -9.58 -9.53 -5.30
CA LEU A 450 -9.10 -10.42 -6.36
C LEU A 450 -9.20 -11.89 -5.95
N ALA A 451 -8.80 -12.22 -4.71
CA ALA A 451 -8.92 -13.57 -4.17
C ALA A 451 -10.39 -14.02 -4.05
N ARG A 452 -11.28 -13.14 -3.57
CA ARG A 452 -12.72 -13.42 -3.46
C ARG A 452 -13.34 -13.70 -4.83
N LEU A 453 -13.05 -12.88 -5.85
CA LEU A 453 -13.51 -13.09 -7.23
C LEU A 453 -12.97 -14.39 -7.84
N GLY A 454 -11.77 -14.81 -7.42
CA GLY A 454 -11.17 -16.09 -7.81
C GLY A 454 -11.57 -17.28 -6.93
N GLY A 455 -12.55 -17.14 -6.04
CA GLY A 455 -13.01 -18.21 -5.15
C GLY A 455 -11.94 -18.78 -4.22
N GLY A 456 -10.94 -17.98 -3.86
CA GLY A 456 -9.84 -18.33 -2.97
C GLY A 456 -9.80 -17.46 -1.71
N ALA A 457 -8.58 -17.17 -1.25
CA ALA A 457 -8.36 -16.51 0.03
C ALA A 457 -7.11 -15.60 -0.01
N THR A 458 -7.08 -14.60 0.87
CA THR A 458 -5.95 -13.68 1.04
C THR A 458 -5.25 -13.94 2.37
N MET A 459 -3.93 -13.78 2.37
CA MET A 459 -3.10 -13.70 3.57
C MET A 459 -2.19 -12.48 3.49
N PHE A 460 -1.86 -11.90 4.64
CA PHE A 460 -0.91 -10.81 4.74
C PHE A 460 0.24 -11.20 5.65
N VAL A 461 1.48 -10.94 5.19
CA VAL A 461 2.71 -11.22 5.94
C VAL A 461 3.62 -10.01 5.92
N ASP A 462 4.29 -9.76 7.05
CA ASP A 462 5.32 -8.75 7.20
C ASP A 462 6.60 -9.35 7.79
N ASP A 463 7.65 -8.55 7.90
CA ASP A 463 8.95 -8.94 8.42
C ASP A 463 8.98 -9.21 9.94
N SER A 464 7.90 -8.85 10.66
CA SER A 464 7.78 -9.09 12.12
C SER A 464 7.31 -10.51 12.47
N GLN A 465 6.97 -11.35 11.47
CA GLN A 465 6.34 -12.64 11.64
C GLN A 465 7.26 -13.80 11.28
N ASN A 466 6.96 -14.99 11.83
CA ASN A 466 7.52 -16.23 11.31
C ASN A 466 6.77 -16.60 10.02
N ILE A 467 7.29 -16.09 8.89
CA ILE A 467 6.70 -16.24 7.56
C ILE A 467 6.46 -17.69 7.19
N GLU A 468 7.41 -18.59 7.50
CA GLU A 468 7.27 -20.01 7.18
C GLU A 468 6.08 -20.65 7.92
N ALA A 469 5.88 -20.32 9.20
CA ALA A 469 4.76 -20.85 9.97
C ALA A 469 3.42 -20.33 9.47
N GLU A 470 3.33 -19.05 9.11
CA GLU A 470 2.10 -18.48 8.56
C GLU A 470 1.79 -19.04 7.16
N ILE A 471 2.79 -19.21 6.30
CA ILE A 471 2.61 -19.83 4.98
C ILE A 471 2.20 -21.30 5.11
N ARG A 472 2.79 -22.08 6.01
CA ARG A 472 2.39 -23.49 6.23
C ARG A 472 0.93 -23.61 6.67
N ARG A 473 0.43 -22.67 7.46
CA ARG A 473 -1.00 -22.62 7.79
C ARG A 473 -1.84 -22.31 6.56
N PHE A 474 -1.42 -21.31 5.78
CA PHE A 474 -2.12 -20.93 4.58
C PHE A 474 -2.02 -21.99 3.46
N GLU A 475 -0.95 -22.79 3.46
CA GLU A 475 -0.76 -23.91 2.54
C GLU A 475 -1.93 -24.90 2.60
N SER A 476 -2.45 -25.18 3.79
CA SER A 476 -3.62 -26.03 3.96
C SER A 476 -4.85 -25.51 3.19
N THR A 477 -4.94 -24.21 2.98
CA THR A 477 -6.02 -23.54 2.24
C THR A 477 -5.86 -23.70 0.72
N PHE A 478 -4.62 -23.81 0.19
CA PHE A 478 -4.37 -23.95 -1.26
C PHE A 478 -4.78 -25.28 -1.85
N VAL A 479 -4.98 -26.29 -1.02
CA VAL A 479 -5.28 -27.64 -1.50
C VAL A 479 -6.64 -27.72 -2.13
N GLY A 480 -7.52 -26.80 -1.81
CA GLY A 480 -8.89 -26.72 -2.28
C GLY A 480 -9.91 -26.72 -1.13
N PRO A 481 -11.17 -26.46 -1.45
CA PRO A 481 -12.22 -26.46 -0.44
C PRO A 481 -12.42 -27.85 0.17
N MET A 482 -12.62 -27.87 1.49
CA MET A 482 -13.00 -29.06 2.24
C MET A 482 -14.48 -29.40 2.02
N ALA A 483 -15.31 -28.38 1.79
CA ALA A 483 -16.73 -28.51 1.51
C ALA A 483 -17.17 -27.36 0.58
N TYR A 484 -18.12 -27.64 -0.31
CA TYR A 484 -18.58 -26.70 -1.31
C TYR A 484 -19.98 -26.17 -0.96
N GLY A 485 -20.19 -24.85 -1.21
CA GLY A 485 -21.50 -24.24 -1.17
C GLY A 485 -22.21 -24.39 0.16
N LEU A 486 -21.66 -23.80 1.22
CA LEU A 486 -22.31 -23.77 2.54
C LEU A 486 -23.64 -23.01 2.49
N GLY A 487 -24.60 -23.46 3.28
CA GLY A 487 -25.89 -22.78 3.43
C GLY A 487 -26.59 -23.21 4.70
N VAL A 488 -27.50 -22.37 5.18
CA VAL A 488 -28.39 -22.68 6.31
C VAL A 488 -29.64 -23.38 5.75
N GLU A 489 -30.10 -24.42 6.41
CA GLU A 489 -31.33 -25.11 6.04
C GLU A 489 -32.54 -24.16 6.12
N GLY A 490 -33.37 -24.17 5.08
CA GLY A 490 -34.54 -23.28 4.98
C GLY A 490 -34.24 -21.86 4.49
N ALA A 491 -32.98 -21.48 4.28
CA ALA A 491 -32.59 -20.18 3.73
C ALA A 491 -32.06 -20.31 2.28
N PRO A 492 -32.17 -19.25 1.46
CA PRO A 492 -31.53 -19.23 0.14
C PRO A 492 -30.03 -19.53 0.23
N ARG A 493 -29.55 -20.50 -0.55
CA ARG A 493 -28.11 -20.79 -0.60
C ARG A 493 -27.40 -19.72 -1.40
N HIS A 494 -26.33 -19.18 -0.84
CA HIS A 494 -25.46 -18.26 -1.53
C HIS A 494 -24.39 -19.03 -2.30
N SER A 495 -24.28 -18.81 -3.61
CA SER A 495 -23.23 -19.38 -4.43
C SER A 495 -21.87 -18.83 -4.02
N GLY A 496 -20.83 -19.67 -3.97
CA GLY A 496 -19.46 -19.26 -3.77
C GLY A 496 -18.94 -19.27 -2.33
N ARG A 497 -19.68 -19.86 -1.37
CA ARG A 497 -19.21 -19.99 0.02
C ARG A 497 -18.67 -21.39 0.28
N ASP A 498 -17.41 -21.57 -0.09
CA ASP A 498 -16.69 -22.81 0.15
C ASP A 498 -15.99 -22.76 1.50
N LEU A 499 -15.85 -23.91 2.15
CA LEU A 499 -15.11 -24.06 3.39
C LEU A 499 -13.70 -24.55 3.10
N PHE A 500 -12.71 -23.75 3.45
CA PHE A 500 -11.30 -24.09 3.30
C PHE A 500 -10.69 -24.58 4.62
N ALA A 501 -9.69 -25.44 4.54
CA ALA A 501 -8.94 -25.86 5.72
C ALA A 501 -8.30 -24.65 6.43
N GLY A 502 -8.40 -24.59 7.75
CA GLY A 502 -7.83 -23.53 8.55
C GLY A 502 -8.49 -22.16 8.42
N ARG A 503 -9.58 -22.01 7.65
CA ARG A 503 -10.23 -20.72 7.44
C ARG A 503 -11.73 -20.77 7.66
N SER A 504 -12.25 -19.93 8.54
CA SER A 504 -13.69 -19.81 8.78
C SER A 504 -14.41 -19.19 7.59
N ALA A 505 -15.55 -19.77 7.23
CA ALA A 505 -16.50 -19.18 6.29
C ALA A 505 -17.58 -18.41 7.07
N THR A 506 -17.98 -17.26 6.56
CA THR A 506 -18.94 -16.39 7.23
C THR A 506 -19.97 -15.87 6.25
N PHE A 507 -21.24 -15.79 6.65
CA PHE A 507 -22.33 -15.26 5.83
C PHE A 507 -23.52 -14.81 6.66
N PHE A 508 -24.39 -13.99 6.09
CA PHE A 508 -25.60 -13.52 6.71
C PHE A 508 -26.82 -14.30 6.22
N VAL A 509 -27.79 -14.45 7.13
CA VAL A 509 -29.13 -14.94 6.84
C VAL A 509 -30.12 -13.88 7.32
N GLU A 510 -31.13 -13.58 6.53
CA GLU A 510 -32.22 -12.69 6.92
C GLU A 510 -33.10 -13.33 7.99
N GLY A 511 -33.49 -12.53 8.97
CA GLY A 511 -34.34 -12.94 10.10
C GLY A 511 -33.57 -13.28 11.38
N ALA A 512 -34.31 -13.21 12.47
CA ALA A 512 -33.85 -13.59 13.81
C ALA A 512 -34.09 -15.09 14.01
N LEU A 513 -33.06 -15.90 13.77
CA LEU A 513 -33.12 -17.34 14.01
C LEU A 513 -32.81 -17.65 15.48
N GLN A 514 -33.36 -18.73 16.01
CA GLN A 514 -33.01 -19.25 17.35
C GLN A 514 -31.93 -20.32 17.29
N SER A 515 -31.90 -21.07 16.18
CA SER A 515 -30.87 -22.06 15.89
C SER A 515 -30.60 -22.11 14.41
N VAL A 516 -29.41 -22.51 14.02
CA VAL A 516 -29.01 -22.71 12.63
C VAL A 516 -28.50 -24.13 12.42
N GLU A 517 -28.88 -24.73 11.31
CA GLU A 517 -28.26 -25.94 10.78
C GLU A 517 -27.59 -25.60 9.47
N VAL A 518 -26.25 -25.76 9.43
CA VAL A 518 -25.44 -25.46 8.25
C VAL A 518 -25.07 -26.75 7.58
N THR A 519 -25.28 -26.81 6.27
CA THR A 519 -24.89 -27.98 5.44
C THR A 519 -24.15 -27.50 4.18
N SER A 520 -23.28 -28.36 3.64
CA SER A 520 -22.66 -28.12 2.32
C SER A 520 -23.42 -28.83 1.20
N LEU A 521 -23.30 -28.32 -0.03
CA LEU A 521 -23.93 -28.92 -1.23
C LEU A 521 -23.43 -30.33 -1.51
N ASP A 522 -22.15 -30.59 -1.24
CA ASP A 522 -21.50 -31.89 -1.45
C ASP A 522 -21.65 -32.85 -0.25
N GLY A 523 -22.40 -32.45 0.79
CA GLY A 523 -22.63 -33.28 1.98
C GLY A 523 -21.41 -33.51 2.88
N ARG A 524 -20.30 -32.84 2.62
CA ARG A 524 -19.03 -33.02 3.35
C ARG A 524 -19.01 -32.33 4.72
N PHE A 525 -19.87 -31.32 4.89
CA PHE A 525 -20.00 -30.56 6.14
C PHE A 525 -21.46 -30.51 6.60
N SER A 526 -21.67 -30.73 7.91
CA SER A 526 -22.91 -30.45 8.63
C SER A 526 -22.55 -29.99 10.04
N GLY A 527 -23.23 -28.96 10.53
CA GLY A 527 -23.04 -28.42 11.87
C GLY A 527 -24.26 -27.65 12.36
N ARG A 528 -24.43 -27.55 13.68
CA ARG A 528 -25.55 -26.85 14.32
C ARG A 528 -25.05 -25.88 15.38
N ALA A 529 -25.75 -24.77 15.55
CA ALA A 529 -25.52 -23.82 16.63
C ALA A 529 -26.83 -23.23 17.15
N THR A 530 -26.88 -22.93 18.45
CA THR A 530 -27.85 -22.00 19.01
C THR A 530 -27.41 -20.59 18.71
N VAL A 531 -28.34 -19.73 18.34
CA VAL A 531 -28.04 -18.34 17.99
C VAL A 531 -27.95 -17.49 19.25
N ALA A 532 -26.84 -16.81 19.42
CA ALA A 532 -26.63 -15.85 20.50
C ALA A 532 -27.02 -14.43 20.08
N ALA A 533 -27.27 -13.54 21.04
CA ALA A 533 -27.40 -12.13 20.75
C ALA A 533 -26.07 -11.57 20.23
N SER A 534 -26.11 -10.79 19.17
CA SER A 534 -24.92 -10.13 18.65
C SER A 534 -24.49 -8.99 19.58
N PRO A 535 -23.20 -8.89 19.92
CA PRO A 535 -22.68 -7.78 20.70
C PRO A 535 -22.60 -6.46 19.91
N VAL A 536 -22.80 -6.51 18.60
CA VAL A 536 -22.76 -5.36 17.69
C VAL A 536 -23.96 -5.39 16.76
N GLY A 537 -24.39 -4.21 16.26
CA GLY A 537 -25.42 -4.14 15.22
C GLY A 537 -24.94 -4.77 13.91
N LEU A 538 -25.67 -5.77 13.42
CA LEU A 538 -25.29 -6.50 12.20
C LEU A 538 -25.70 -5.77 10.92
N GLY A 539 -26.58 -4.77 11.01
CA GLY A 539 -27.13 -4.06 9.84
C GLY A 539 -26.08 -3.40 8.95
N ALA A 540 -25.06 -2.76 9.55
CA ALA A 540 -23.98 -2.13 8.79
C ALA A 540 -23.05 -3.17 8.14
N LEU A 541 -22.71 -4.25 8.87
CA LEU A 541 -21.89 -5.34 8.35
C LEU A 541 -22.57 -6.07 7.19
N TRP A 542 -23.88 -6.37 7.35
CA TRP A 542 -24.68 -6.96 6.29
C TRP A 542 -24.73 -6.07 5.05
N ALA A 543 -24.98 -4.77 5.26
CA ALA A 543 -25.06 -3.82 4.15
C ALA A 543 -23.70 -3.69 3.43
N ARG A 544 -22.59 -3.69 4.17
CA ARG A 544 -21.25 -3.67 3.57
C ARG A 544 -20.98 -4.93 2.75
N GLU A 545 -21.34 -6.11 3.26
CA GLU A 545 -21.21 -7.36 2.51
C GLU A 545 -22.08 -7.34 1.25
N ARG A 546 -23.33 -6.86 1.35
CA ARG A 546 -24.23 -6.73 0.20
C ARG A 546 -23.70 -5.77 -0.86
N VAL A 547 -23.16 -4.62 -0.44
CA VAL A 547 -22.49 -3.66 -1.35
C VAL A 547 -21.31 -4.33 -2.05
N THR A 548 -20.49 -5.08 -1.32
CA THR A 548 -19.36 -5.81 -1.88
C THR A 548 -19.79 -6.84 -2.94
N GLU A 549 -20.87 -7.61 -2.69
CA GLU A 549 -21.44 -8.54 -3.66
C GLU A 549 -21.94 -7.82 -4.92
N LEU A 550 -22.62 -6.69 -4.76
CA LEU A 550 -23.10 -5.87 -5.88
C LEU A 550 -21.95 -5.32 -6.72
N GLU A 551 -20.90 -4.85 -6.09
CA GLU A 551 -19.71 -4.36 -6.79
C GLU A 551 -18.95 -5.48 -7.50
N ASP A 552 -18.88 -6.67 -6.93
CA ASP A 552 -18.30 -7.84 -7.59
C ASP A 552 -19.15 -8.29 -8.81
N ARG A 553 -20.48 -8.18 -8.71
CA ARG A 553 -21.37 -8.36 -9.88
C ARG A 553 -21.12 -7.33 -10.98
N LEU A 554 -20.85 -6.07 -10.63
CA LEU A 554 -20.46 -5.05 -11.61
C LEU A 554 -19.12 -5.34 -12.28
N VAL A 555 -18.15 -5.90 -11.55
CA VAL A 555 -16.90 -6.37 -12.16
C VAL A 555 -17.19 -7.49 -13.16
N ALA A 556 -18.05 -8.43 -12.82
CA ALA A 556 -18.44 -9.52 -13.70
C ALA A 556 -19.26 -9.03 -14.92
N ASP A 557 -20.21 -8.14 -14.70
CA ASP A 557 -21.09 -7.60 -15.75
C ASP A 557 -21.32 -6.07 -15.58
N PRO A 558 -20.51 -5.23 -16.21
CA PRO A 558 -20.66 -3.77 -16.15
C PRO A 558 -21.97 -3.23 -16.74
N SER A 559 -22.69 -4.01 -17.55
CA SER A 559 -23.96 -3.57 -18.13
C SER A 559 -25.05 -3.37 -17.07
N GLN A 560 -24.92 -4.02 -15.90
CA GLN A 560 -25.84 -3.89 -14.77
C GLN A 560 -25.65 -2.59 -13.96
N LYS A 561 -24.72 -1.70 -14.34
CA LYS A 561 -24.43 -0.46 -13.62
C LYS A 561 -25.69 0.38 -13.34
N GLY A 562 -26.57 0.50 -14.31
CA GLY A 562 -27.81 1.29 -14.18
C GLY A 562 -28.79 0.78 -13.11
N THR A 563 -28.72 -0.50 -12.78
CA THR A 563 -29.56 -1.14 -11.74
C THR A 563 -28.83 -1.22 -10.40
N ILE A 564 -27.54 -1.56 -10.42
CA ILE A 564 -26.75 -1.81 -9.23
C ILE A 564 -26.35 -0.51 -8.52
N ASP A 565 -25.99 0.55 -9.25
CA ASP A 565 -25.59 1.81 -8.62
C ASP A 565 -26.69 2.42 -7.72
N PRO A 566 -27.96 2.49 -8.15
CA PRO A 566 -29.05 2.92 -7.26
C PRO A 566 -29.21 2.03 -6.02
N GLU A 567 -29.09 0.71 -6.15
CA GLU A 567 -29.18 -0.24 -5.01
C GLU A 567 -28.04 0.02 -3.99
N ILE A 568 -26.81 0.20 -4.47
CA ILE A 568 -25.66 0.55 -3.59
C ILE A 568 -25.89 1.87 -2.88
N ALA A 569 -26.36 2.89 -3.59
CA ALA A 569 -26.61 4.21 -3.00
C ALA A 569 -27.72 4.15 -1.94
N GLU A 570 -28.80 3.40 -2.20
CA GLU A 570 -29.89 3.20 -1.25
C GLU A 570 -29.41 2.45 0.00
N LEU A 571 -28.66 1.34 -0.16
CA LEU A 571 -28.08 0.62 0.96
C LEU A 571 -27.16 1.50 1.80
N GLY A 572 -26.32 2.31 1.16
CA GLY A 572 -25.40 3.23 1.84
C GLY A 572 -26.13 4.26 2.69
N VAL A 573 -27.15 4.92 2.15
CA VAL A 573 -27.94 5.93 2.88
C VAL A 573 -28.77 5.26 3.99
N ARG A 574 -29.47 4.15 3.69
CA ARG A 574 -30.37 3.44 4.61
C ARG A 574 -29.63 2.89 5.85
N HIS A 575 -28.47 2.29 5.63
CA HIS A 575 -27.65 1.70 6.71
C HIS A 575 -26.57 2.65 7.22
N ARG A 576 -26.53 3.89 6.71
CA ARG A 576 -25.54 4.93 7.08
C ARG A 576 -24.11 4.41 6.97
N ILE A 577 -23.80 3.76 5.87
CA ILE A 577 -22.44 3.29 5.58
C ILE A 577 -21.85 4.03 4.39
N GLN A 578 -20.56 4.29 4.45
CA GLN A 578 -19.84 4.84 3.32
C GLN A 578 -19.68 3.78 2.22
N THR A 579 -19.91 4.21 0.97
CA THR A 579 -19.69 3.42 -0.24
C THR A 579 -19.05 4.33 -1.30
N ARG A 580 -18.73 3.83 -2.48
CA ARG A 580 -18.30 4.69 -3.60
C ARG A 580 -19.38 5.69 -4.07
N LEU A 581 -20.64 5.50 -3.66
CA LEU A 581 -21.78 6.33 -4.06
C LEU A 581 -22.40 7.11 -2.89
N THR A 582 -21.89 6.89 -1.67
CA THR A 582 -22.36 7.60 -0.47
C THR A 582 -21.19 8.12 0.33
N SER A 583 -21.30 9.33 0.83
CA SER A 583 -20.29 10.06 1.58
C SER A 583 -20.90 10.66 2.84
N PHE A 584 -20.06 10.83 3.86
CA PHE A 584 -20.45 11.60 5.05
C PHE A 584 -20.07 13.05 4.87
N VAL A 585 -20.97 13.95 5.29
CA VAL A 585 -20.72 15.39 5.37
C VAL A 585 -21.15 15.93 6.72
N ALA A 586 -20.27 16.69 7.38
CA ALA A 586 -20.53 17.38 8.64
C ALA A 586 -20.32 18.87 8.43
N VAL A 587 -21.30 19.70 8.80
CA VAL A 587 -21.25 21.16 8.66
C VAL A 587 -21.52 21.79 10.01
N ASP A 588 -20.56 22.57 10.53
CA ASP A 588 -20.76 23.40 11.73
C ASP A 588 -21.50 24.72 11.35
N GLU A 589 -22.80 24.66 11.38
CA GLU A 589 -23.65 25.85 11.05
C GLU A 589 -23.45 27.02 12.02
N ALA A 590 -22.95 26.79 13.22
CA ALA A 590 -22.62 27.84 14.18
C ALA A 590 -21.27 28.51 13.91
N SER A 591 -20.38 27.91 13.13
CA SER A 591 -19.11 28.52 12.75
C SER A 591 -19.31 29.65 11.74
N GLN A 592 -18.44 30.67 11.80
CA GLN A 592 -18.35 31.70 10.78
C GLN A 592 -16.88 32.11 10.66
N VAL A 593 -16.24 31.67 9.60
CA VAL A 593 -14.81 31.89 9.35
C VAL A 593 -14.65 32.82 8.15
N HIS A 594 -13.80 33.82 8.28
CA HIS A 594 -13.56 34.81 7.25
C HIS A 594 -12.11 34.76 6.79
N GLY A 595 -11.86 35.01 5.52
CA GLY A 595 -10.53 35.02 4.91
C GLY A 595 -10.43 34.03 3.78
N GLU A 596 -9.41 34.19 2.94
CA GLU A 596 -9.11 33.26 1.85
C GLU A 596 -8.36 32.04 2.44
N PRO A 597 -8.89 30.82 2.29
CA PRO A 597 -8.25 29.63 2.85
C PRO A 597 -6.92 29.30 2.17
N LEU A 598 -5.95 28.87 2.95
CA LEU A 598 -4.75 28.21 2.47
C LEU A 598 -5.07 26.73 2.21
N ALA A 599 -5.00 26.30 0.95
CA ALA A 599 -5.17 24.90 0.60
C ALA A 599 -3.93 24.09 1.00
N ILE A 600 -4.13 23.03 1.78
CA ILE A 600 -3.10 22.12 2.27
C ILE A 600 -3.46 20.69 1.86
N VAL A 601 -2.55 20.01 1.18
CA VAL A 601 -2.61 18.56 1.02
C VAL A 601 -1.80 17.94 2.14
N GLN A 602 -2.48 17.26 3.06
CA GLN A 602 -1.84 16.53 4.16
C GLN A 602 -1.17 15.28 3.60
N PRO A 603 0.16 15.11 3.73
CA PRO A 603 0.81 13.87 3.30
C PRO A 603 0.35 12.69 4.14
N SER A 604 0.08 11.57 3.47
CA SER A 604 -0.21 10.30 4.12
C SER A 604 1.04 9.68 4.71
N GLU A 605 0.91 8.89 5.77
CA GLU A 605 2.03 8.21 6.40
C GLU A 605 2.58 7.12 5.46
N ARG A 606 3.90 7.00 5.43
CA ARG A 606 4.62 6.01 4.61
C ARG A 606 4.92 4.75 5.40
N ALA A 607 4.74 3.58 4.80
CA ALA A 607 5.15 2.32 5.39
C ALA A 607 6.67 2.27 5.67
N HIS A 608 7.03 1.81 6.88
CA HIS A 608 8.42 1.87 7.38
C HIS A 608 9.41 1.02 6.60
N ASP A 609 8.95 -0.11 6.04
CA ASP A 609 9.75 -1.07 5.27
C ASP A 609 10.05 -0.60 3.84
N MET A 610 9.52 0.55 3.42
CA MET A 610 9.77 1.14 2.11
C MET A 610 10.99 2.07 2.11
N ARG A 611 11.84 1.91 1.11
CA ARG A 611 12.98 2.82 0.90
C ARG A 611 12.50 4.19 0.44
N ALA A 612 13.20 5.25 0.87
CA ALA A 612 12.86 6.63 0.52
C ALA A 612 12.85 6.91 -1.00
N CYS A 613 13.64 6.16 -1.78
CA CYS A 613 13.71 6.33 -3.23
C CYS A 613 12.42 5.93 -3.98
N TYR A 614 11.57 5.09 -3.37
CA TYR A 614 10.26 4.73 -3.96
C TYR A 614 9.14 5.72 -3.64
N ALA A 615 9.39 6.69 -2.78
CA ALA A 615 8.47 7.79 -2.52
C ALA A 615 8.55 8.91 -3.58
N MET A 616 9.43 8.77 -4.59
CA MET A 616 9.52 9.73 -5.69
C MET A 616 8.47 9.42 -6.77
N PRO A 617 7.83 10.45 -7.35
CA PRO A 617 6.91 10.29 -8.47
C PRO A 617 7.52 9.47 -9.60
N GLN A 618 6.77 8.52 -10.16
CA GLN A 618 7.29 7.59 -11.18
C GLN A 618 7.67 8.28 -12.48
N HIS A 619 7.01 9.38 -12.85
CA HIS A 619 7.40 10.17 -14.00
C HIS A 619 8.80 10.80 -13.84
N VAL A 620 9.27 11.02 -12.62
CA VAL A 620 10.66 11.41 -12.31
C VAL A 620 11.57 10.19 -12.41
N ALA A 621 11.18 9.06 -11.83
CA ALA A 621 11.92 7.81 -11.94
C ALA A 621 12.00 7.29 -13.39
N ALA A 622 10.90 7.40 -14.18
CA ALA A 622 10.88 6.99 -15.58
C ALA A 622 11.74 7.88 -16.49
N ARG A 623 11.97 9.15 -16.14
CA ARG A 623 12.95 10.01 -16.85
C ARG A 623 14.40 9.65 -16.50
N LEU A 624 14.65 9.09 -15.31
CA LEU A 624 15.96 8.59 -14.90
C LEU A 624 16.23 7.18 -15.43
N TYR A 625 15.16 6.40 -15.72
CA TYR A 625 15.20 5.03 -16.25
C TYR A 625 14.54 4.94 -17.64
N ARG A 626 15.02 5.69 -18.63
CA ARG A 626 14.69 5.38 -20.02
C ARG A 626 15.52 4.15 -20.45
N PRO A 627 14.93 2.97 -20.64
CA PRO A 627 15.63 1.89 -21.33
C PRO A 627 15.92 2.38 -22.75
N ALA A 628 17.15 2.16 -23.24
CA ALA A 628 17.46 2.33 -24.65
C ALA A 628 16.46 1.50 -25.47
N ALA A 629 15.79 2.14 -26.42
CA ALA A 629 14.90 1.46 -27.36
C ALA A 629 15.66 0.29 -28.01
N PRO A 630 15.02 -0.87 -28.23
CA PRO A 630 15.65 -1.92 -29.02
C PRO A 630 15.88 -1.37 -30.42
N MET A 631 17.14 -1.38 -30.84
CA MET A 631 17.52 -1.09 -32.24
C MET A 631 16.90 -2.19 -33.11
N SER A 632 15.84 -1.86 -33.83
CA SER A 632 15.42 -2.65 -35.00
C SER A 632 16.46 -2.47 -36.07
N CYS A 633 16.91 -3.58 -36.63
CA CYS A 633 17.76 -3.58 -37.84
C CYS A 633 17.03 -2.81 -38.94
N MET A 634 17.57 -1.64 -39.32
CA MET A 634 17.33 -1.01 -40.62
C MET A 634 18.69 -0.70 -41.24
N GLU A 635 18.78 -1.08 -42.50
CA GLU A 635 19.94 -0.97 -43.37
C GLU A 635 20.53 0.44 -43.42
N ALA A 636 21.85 0.51 -43.50
CA ALA A 636 22.60 1.73 -43.58
C ALA A 636 22.43 2.40 -44.94
N PRO A 637 22.19 3.73 -45.02
CA PRO A 637 22.51 4.51 -46.18
C PRO A 637 23.96 5.05 -46.10
N PRO A 638 24.63 5.29 -47.24
CA PRO A 638 26.04 5.57 -47.29
C PRO A 638 26.38 7.06 -47.03
N ASP A 639 27.61 7.25 -46.58
CA ASP A 639 28.38 8.50 -46.56
C ASP A 639 27.84 9.72 -45.77
N PHE A 640 28.37 9.89 -44.57
CA PHE A 640 28.52 11.23 -44.00
C PHE A 640 29.89 11.39 -43.35
N SER A 641 30.70 12.27 -43.96
CA SER A 641 31.96 12.78 -43.43
C SER A 641 31.74 13.61 -42.16
N PRO A 642 32.61 13.53 -41.14
CA PRO A 642 32.47 14.30 -39.93
C PRO A 642 32.93 15.74 -40.12
N LYS A 643 32.00 16.68 -40.27
CA LYS A 643 32.28 18.10 -40.08
C LYS A 643 31.81 18.55 -38.69
N ALA A 644 32.81 18.85 -37.90
CA ALA A 644 32.86 19.79 -36.77
C ALA A 644 31.53 20.14 -36.05
N LEU A 645 31.21 19.45 -34.95
CA LEU A 645 30.35 19.97 -33.92
C LEU A 645 31.12 20.99 -33.07
N ARG A 646 30.86 22.28 -33.33
CA ARG A 646 31.27 23.38 -32.47
C ARG A 646 30.60 23.22 -31.11
N SER A 647 31.41 23.18 -30.03
CA SER A 647 30.98 23.22 -28.64
C SER A 647 30.08 24.42 -28.34
N PRO A 648 28.99 24.30 -27.61
CA PRO A 648 28.25 25.44 -27.09
C PRO A 648 29.12 26.19 -26.07
N ARG A 649 29.16 27.51 -26.21
CA ARG A 649 29.86 28.44 -25.32
C ARG A 649 29.51 28.18 -23.87
N ALA A 650 30.56 28.17 -23.02
CA ALA A 650 30.52 28.10 -21.56
C ALA A 650 29.47 29.05 -20.97
N SER A 651 28.48 28.52 -20.27
CA SER A 651 27.59 29.27 -19.42
C SER A 651 28.33 29.79 -18.20
N ARG A 652 28.05 31.04 -17.83
CA ARG A 652 28.61 31.82 -16.73
C ARG A 652 28.82 31.00 -15.45
N SER A 653 30.01 31.13 -14.86
CA SER A 653 30.41 30.55 -13.59
C SER A 653 29.43 30.94 -12.46
N LEU A 654 28.80 29.97 -11.85
CA LEU A 654 28.17 30.11 -10.54
C LEU A 654 29.26 30.46 -9.51
N ALA A 655 29.01 31.46 -8.65
CA ALA A 655 29.91 31.82 -7.58
C ALA A 655 30.21 30.59 -6.74
N LYS A 656 31.47 30.28 -6.47
CA LYS A 656 31.90 29.17 -5.63
C LYS A 656 31.36 29.39 -4.22
N PRO A 657 30.79 28.37 -3.54
CA PRO A 657 30.42 28.45 -2.13
C PRO A 657 31.68 28.79 -1.29
N SER A 658 31.49 29.43 -0.15
CA SER A 658 32.63 29.76 0.74
C SER A 658 33.22 28.47 1.35
N ALA A 659 34.52 28.48 1.63
CA ALA A 659 35.20 27.35 2.28
C ALA A 659 34.55 26.95 3.64
N ALA A 660 33.96 27.93 4.35
CA ALA A 660 33.25 27.69 5.60
C ALA A 660 31.90 26.93 5.40
N ASP A 661 31.18 27.24 4.35
CA ASP A 661 29.89 26.55 4.03
C ASP A 661 30.15 25.13 3.58
N LEU A 662 31.21 24.90 2.83
CA LEU A 662 31.64 23.58 2.37
C LEU A 662 32.13 22.71 3.53
N SER A 663 32.92 23.26 4.44
CA SER A 663 33.39 22.56 5.64
C SER A 663 32.23 22.14 6.56
N LYS A 664 31.20 22.96 6.72
CA LYS A 664 29.99 22.62 7.48
C LYS A 664 29.19 21.53 6.81
N ALA A 665 29.04 21.57 5.51
CA ALA A 665 28.33 20.55 4.74
C ALA A 665 29.05 19.19 4.80
N THR A 666 30.39 19.19 4.74
CA THR A 666 31.20 17.97 4.82
C THR A 666 31.14 17.38 6.23
N ALA A 667 31.27 18.22 7.31
CA ALA A 667 31.15 17.76 8.68
C ALA A 667 29.77 17.19 9.00
N PHE A 668 28.69 17.78 8.46
CA PHE A 668 27.32 17.24 8.59
C PHE A 668 27.17 15.90 7.87
N ALA A 669 27.68 15.78 6.67
CA ALA A 669 27.65 14.57 5.90
C ALA A 669 28.39 13.41 6.57
N ALA A 670 29.57 13.67 7.10
CA ALA A 670 30.38 12.71 7.89
C ALA A 670 29.64 12.28 9.16
N ALA A 671 29.02 13.21 9.89
CA ALA A 671 28.24 12.92 11.08
C ALA A 671 26.97 12.10 10.77
N GLU A 672 26.31 12.34 9.63
CA GLU A 672 25.13 11.61 9.20
C GLU A 672 25.48 10.18 8.75
N VAL A 673 26.60 9.99 8.06
CA VAL A 673 27.14 8.67 7.69
C VAL A 673 27.51 7.87 8.94
N ALA A 674 28.10 8.51 9.95
CA ALA A 674 28.46 7.85 11.21
C ALA A 674 27.25 7.46 12.08
N ARG A 675 26.12 8.14 11.94
CA ARG A 675 24.87 7.84 12.68
C ARG A 675 24.02 6.73 12.05
N ARG A 676 24.31 6.35 10.83
CA ARG A 676 23.48 5.37 10.10
C ARG A 676 23.92 3.95 10.44
N ASP A 677 22.91 3.06 10.60
CA ASP A 677 23.07 1.64 10.88
C ASP A 677 24.00 0.98 9.85
N PRO A 678 24.97 0.15 10.26
CA PRO A 678 25.83 -0.63 9.36
C PRO A 678 25.07 -1.50 8.34
N ALA A 679 23.81 -1.83 8.62
CA ALA A 679 22.93 -2.59 7.70
C ALA A 679 22.37 -1.78 6.54
N GLN A 680 22.47 -0.44 6.52
CA GLN A 680 22.06 0.36 5.35
C GLN A 680 23.05 0.17 4.21
N THR A 681 22.48 -0.07 3.00
CA THR A 681 23.27 -0.45 1.83
C THR A 681 24.36 0.59 1.51
N MET A 682 25.54 0.09 1.24
CA MET A 682 26.72 0.85 0.82
C MET A 682 26.42 1.83 -0.33
N THR A 683 25.42 1.57 -1.16
CA THR A 683 25.01 2.40 -2.28
C THR A 683 24.42 3.77 -1.86
N GLU A 684 23.65 3.83 -0.77
CA GLU A 684 23.09 5.11 -0.26
C GLU A 684 24.16 5.98 0.39
N ARG A 685 25.07 5.35 1.13
CA ARG A 685 26.25 6.03 1.67
C ARG A 685 27.11 6.60 0.59
N LEU A 686 27.29 5.84 -0.49
CA LEU A 686 28.07 6.21 -1.64
C LEU A 686 27.47 7.40 -2.41
N ALA A 687 26.18 7.38 -2.70
CA ALA A 687 25.52 8.49 -3.39
C ALA A 687 25.64 9.79 -2.60
N PHE A 688 25.54 9.73 -1.26
CA PHE A 688 25.67 10.89 -0.40
C PHE A 688 27.11 11.41 -0.31
N LEU A 689 28.10 10.51 -0.19
CA LEU A 689 29.52 10.86 -0.17
C LEU A 689 30.00 11.43 -1.52
N VAL A 690 29.49 10.91 -2.63
CA VAL A 690 29.78 11.44 -3.96
C VAL A 690 29.17 12.83 -4.14
N LEU A 691 27.97 13.10 -3.57
CA LEU A 691 27.38 14.44 -3.56
C LEU A 691 28.24 15.42 -2.76
N VAL A 692 28.73 15.03 -1.59
CA VAL A 692 29.63 15.85 -0.77
C VAL A 692 30.96 16.11 -1.47
N ALA A 693 31.55 15.09 -2.07
CA ALA A 693 32.79 15.22 -2.86
C ALA A 693 32.63 16.14 -4.08
N ALA A 694 31.43 16.14 -4.71
CA ALA A 694 31.12 17.05 -5.80
C ALA A 694 30.98 18.52 -5.34
N LEU A 695 30.57 18.73 -4.09
CA LEU A 695 30.45 20.07 -3.49
C LEU A 695 31.78 20.62 -2.97
N ASP A 696 32.64 19.76 -2.43
CA ASP A 696 33.98 20.14 -1.89
C ASP A 696 35.06 19.09 -2.22
N PRO A 697 35.60 19.09 -3.45
CA PRO A 697 36.59 18.12 -3.86
C PRO A 697 37.89 18.13 -3.06
N VAL A 698 38.28 19.28 -2.47
CA VAL A 698 39.55 19.44 -1.76
C VAL A 698 39.52 18.83 -0.36
N ASN A 699 38.41 19.00 0.38
CA ASN A 699 38.28 18.45 1.73
C ASN A 699 37.78 16.99 1.71
N ALA A 700 36.97 16.60 0.74
CA ALA A 700 36.51 15.22 0.60
C ALA A 700 37.64 14.20 0.34
N ILE A 701 38.73 14.64 -0.31
CA ILE A 701 39.92 13.79 -0.56
C ILE A 701 40.65 13.40 0.73
N ARG A 702 40.46 14.17 1.81
CA ARG A 702 41.11 13.94 3.12
C ARG A 702 40.28 13.12 4.07
N ASP A 703 39.06 12.75 3.68
CA ASP A 703 38.16 11.96 4.53
C ASP A 703 38.31 10.46 4.16
N ASP A 704 38.80 9.69 5.13
CA ASP A 704 39.02 8.24 4.95
C ASP A 704 37.76 7.50 4.55
N LEU A 705 36.57 7.89 5.04
CA LEU A 705 35.28 7.27 4.67
C LEU A 705 34.92 7.52 3.19
N THR A 706 35.22 8.72 2.68
CA THR A 706 35.03 9.08 1.27
C THR A 706 35.99 8.29 0.40
N MET A 707 37.22 8.11 0.84
CA MET A 707 38.24 7.33 0.13
C MET A 707 37.88 5.84 0.12
N ASP A 708 37.37 5.29 1.20
CA ASP A 708 36.95 3.89 1.26
C ASP A 708 35.70 3.62 0.40
N ALA A 709 34.76 4.54 0.37
CA ALA A 709 33.61 4.46 -0.51
C ALA A 709 34.00 4.51 -2.00
N LEU A 710 34.94 5.37 -2.36
CA LEU A 710 35.49 5.45 -3.72
C LEU A 710 36.31 4.21 -4.11
N ARG A 711 37.12 3.67 -3.20
CA ARG A 711 37.81 2.40 -3.41
C ARG A 711 36.85 1.26 -3.67
N PHE A 712 35.77 1.17 -2.90
CA PHE A 712 34.74 0.15 -3.07
C PHE A 712 34.07 0.23 -4.45
N VAL A 713 33.74 1.44 -4.94
CA VAL A 713 33.17 1.63 -6.29
C VAL A 713 34.17 1.21 -7.37
N LEU A 714 35.44 1.63 -7.23
CA LEU A 714 36.48 1.30 -8.17
C LEU A 714 36.77 -0.20 -8.20
N GLU A 715 36.78 -0.89 -7.07
CA GLU A 715 36.98 -2.35 -7.00
C GLU A 715 35.78 -3.11 -7.59
N ARG A 716 34.55 -2.68 -7.30
CA ARG A 716 33.38 -3.30 -7.90
C ARG A 716 33.30 -3.04 -9.42
N ALA A 717 33.73 -1.87 -9.88
CA ALA A 717 33.84 -1.58 -11.29
C ALA A 717 34.95 -2.39 -11.99
N LYS A 718 36.02 -2.78 -11.29
CA LYS A 718 37.06 -3.68 -11.78
C LYS A 718 36.58 -5.10 -12.02
N SER A 719 35.60 -5.59 -11.23
CA SER A 719 35.06 -6.95 -11.37
C SER A 719 34.16 -7.16 -12.58
N GLU A 720 33.67 -6.07 -13.22
CA GLU A 720 32.71 -6.11 -14.34
C GLU A 720 33.33 -5.88 -15.73
N GLY A 721 34.63 -5.72 -15.84
CA GLY A 721 35.34 -5.44 -17.11
C GLY A 721 35.17 -3.98 -17.59
N SER A 722 35.92 -3.59 -18.64
CA SER A 722 35.99 -2.19 -19.12
C SER A 722 34.67 -1.57 -19.59
N GLY A 723 33.74 -2.38 -20.09
CA GLY A 723 32.41 -1.92 -20.52
C GLY A 723 31.44 -1.69 -19.34
N GLY A 724 31.60 -2.45 -18.25
CA GLY A 724 30.80 -2.34 -17.04
C GLY A 724 31.18 -1.11 -16.21
N ARG A 725 32.46 -0.80 -16.11
CA ARG A 725 32.98 0.40 -15.43
C ARG A 725 32.39 1.70 -15.99
N LYS A 726 32.42 1.84 -17.30
CA LYS A 726 31.87 3.01 -18.00
C LYS A 726 30.36 3.15 -17.74
N ARG A 727 29.63 2.03 -17.71
CA ARG A 727 28.19 2.01 -17.46
C ARG A 727 27.84 2.37 -16.02
N GLN A 728 28.58 1.90 -15.03
CA GLN A 728 28.35 2.25 -13.61
C GLN A 728 28.70 3.70 -13.29
N LEU A 729 29.79 4.23 -13.84
CA LEU A 729 30.16 5.65 -13.68
C LEU A 729 29.15 6.58 -14.36
N VAL A 730 28.60 6.19 -15.52
CA VAL A 730 27.53 6.93 -16.20
C VAL A 730 26.22 6.84 -15.43
N MET A 731 25.88 5.71 -14.81
CA MET A 731 24.71 5.56 -13.94
C MET A 731 24.84 6.39 -12.66
N LEU A 732 26.00 6.43 -12.02
CA LEU A 732 26.28 7.31 -10.88
C LEU A 732 26.16 8.79 -11.29
N ALA A 733 26.74 9.18 -12.40
CA ALA A 733 26.66 10.54 -12.93
C ALA A 733 25.24 10.91 -13.37
N GLY A 734 24.44 9.95 -13.84
CA GLY A 734 23.05 10.14 -14.26
C GLY A 734 22.06 10.40 -13.10
N SER A 735 22.45 10.11 -11.85
CA SER A 735 21.67 10.46 -10.65
C SER A 735 21.80 11.94 -10.25
N PHE A 736 22.66 12.72 -10.91
CA PHE A 736 22.89 14.14 -10.68
C PHE A 736 22.47 14.98 -11.88
N ASN A 737 22.25 16.28 -11.69
CA ASN A 737 22.07 17.18 -12.83
C ASN A 737 23.39 17.27 -13.66
N ALA A 738 23.30 17.71 -14.93
CA ALA A 738 24.44 17.66 -15.86
C ALA A 738 25.71 18.38 -15.35
N GLY A 739 25.55 19.42 -14.52
CA GLY A 739 26.68 20.15 -13.93
C GLY A 739 27.37 19.38 -12.82
N ASP A 740 26.60 18.72 -11.97
CA ASP A 740 27.10 17.92 -10.86
C ASP A 740 27.69 16.59 -11.35
N ALA A 741 27.08 15.98 -12.38
CA ALA A 741 27.62 14.81 -13.06
C ALA A 741 29.03 15.05 -13.62
N ALA A 742 29.25 16.23 -14.23
CA ALA A 742 30.57 16.61 -14.76
C ALA A 742 31.61 16.78 -13.64
N ARG A 743 31.22 17.32 -12.48
CA ARG A 743 32.10 17.48 -11.31
C ARG A 743 32.46 16.15 -10.66
N VAL A 744 31.48 15.26 -10.51
CA VAL A 744 31.69 13.89 -10.00
C VAL A 744 32.63 13.11 -10.91
N LEU A 745 32.45 13.19 -12.21
CA LEU A 745 33.33 12.57 -13.20
C LEU A 745 34.75 13.15 -13.16
N ALA A 746 34.89 14.47 -13.05
CA ALA A 746 36.20 15.14 -12.92
C ALA A 746 36.93 14.74 -11.63
N PHE A 747 36.18 14.57 -10.52
CA PHE A 747 36.72 14.13 -9.23
C PHE A 747 37.17 12.66 -9.26
N VAL A 748 36.38 11.74 -9.85
CA VAL A 748 36.75 10.34 -10.02
C VAL A 748 37.96 10.19 -10.92
N LEU A 749 38.06 10.98 -11.99
CA LEU A 749 39.23 11.02 -12.87
C LEU A 749 40.48 11.50 -12.13
N HIS A 750 40.35 12.54 -11.29
CA HIS A 750 41.46 13.07 -10.50
C HIS A 750 41.97 12.05 -9.47
N LEU A 751 41.06 11.36 -8.76
CA LEU A 751 41.43 10.33 -7.78
C LEU A 751 42.04 9.07 -8.41
N SER A 752 41.61 8.70 -9.61
CA SER A 752 42.14 7.54 -10.34
C SER A 752 43.45 7.84 -11.06
N GLY A 753 43.89 9.12 -11.11
CA GLY A 753 45.03 9.55 -11.91
C GLY A 753 44.83 9.40 -13.40
N ALA A 754 43.61 9.20 -13.86
CA ALA A 754 43.27 8.95 -15.26
C ALA A 754 42.98 10.26 -16.01
N ALA A 755 43.53 10.45 -17.20
CA ALA A 755 43.28 11.61 -18.04
C ALA A 755 41.91 11.57 -18.75
N SER A 756 41.24 10.42 -18.78
CA SER A 756 39.90 10.23 -19.34
C SER A 756 39.20 9.01 -18.73
N ILE A 757 37.85 8.99 -18.80
CA ILE A 757 37.02 7.86 -18.34
C ILE A 757 37.42 6.52 -19.03
N GLU A 758 38.00 6.59 -20.20
CA GLU A 758 38.46 5.41 -20.94
C GLU A 758 39.70 4.76 -20.33
N LYS A 759 40.42 5.47 -19.46
CA LYS A 759 41.62 4.97 -18.76
C LYS A 759 41.35 4.48 -17.33
N ILE A 760 40.13 4.64 -16.81
CA ILE A 760 39.66 4.02 -15.58
C ILE A 760 39.17 2.61 -15.89
#